data_826fb74be8a7c2171228629e5561a92f
#
_entry.id   826fb74be8a7c2171228629e5561a92f
#
_cell.length_a   1.000
_cell.length_b   1.000
_cell.length_c   1.000
_cell.angle_alpha   90.00
_cell.angle_beta   90.00
_cell.angle_gamma   90.00
#
_symmetry.space_group_name_H-M   'P 1'
#
loop_
_entity.id
_entity.type
_entity.pdbx_description
1 polymer ?
#
loop_
_entity_poly.entity_id
_entity_poly.type
_entity_poly.pdbx_seq_one_letter_code
_entity_poly.pdbx_strand_id
1 'polypeptide(L)'
;MKMKKILALLISGAMVLSLGACGDSAASGGGAAQEAAVEETAEAAEETTEAAEETTEAAEETTEAAEETAEAAEETAEATEETAEVAEETAEAAPAADNGGLNVCLASEPATLDPALNSSVDGATMLAHLFSGLAKWAQDENGNLEIVPDAAEELPEGVVGDDGKVTYTYKLRDGLKWSDGKDVTAQDYVFAWNRAASFDLAADYGYMFEVVDGYADIWDTEDGEEKDEEGNPIPVQKNPDAKLNVTAVDDKTIEVVLANPISYWNELLAFPTYFPVREDVVSNEAWATDPSTYVNNGPYTMTDWAHNSVITLTKNENFVDAAEVTMPVINFYLSDDANNMLTNFKNGDWLLIDDVPTNEMESLKQEYPDEFIVAGQIGTYYVCWNTNQALLPEGSDITDPAEVEKAQQEIRRAINLLYDRNYIVNDIGQAGQVPASSFVAMGMTDADGSQFYENAGDNEGFVGYYDVSNEALTDNFNEAMEILKKYYDFDEASQQFTNFPTLTYLYNTSEGHKMIGEYLQSALAAVGITMNLENQEWNTFLETRKNGDYSIARNGWLADYNDPICFLDMWTTASGNNDVQFGRGADATVKAYSLDLTDLGYDTKVEDGTWAETYDVLISDIKSCTDNETRYKLMHKAEDLLMSTGCICPLYFYTDPYMLDSSVKGFFANPLGYKYFMYTTIE
;
A
#
# COMPACT_ATOMS: atom_id res chain seq x y z
N MET A 1 -9.65 -11.03 -29.53
CA MET A 1 -10.09 -12.41 -29.19
C MET A 1 -10.66 -12.34 -27.78
N LYS A 2 -11.86 -12.80 -27.57
CA LYS A 2 -12.73 -12.41 -26.45
C LYS A 2 -12.14 -12.77 -25.08
N MET A 3 -11.90 -11.77 -24.26
CA MET A 3 -11.66 -11.95 -22.82
C MET A 3 -12.87 -12.55 -22.14
N LYS A 4 -12.65 -13.59 -21.39
CA LYS A 4 -13.67 -14.15 -20.49
C LYS A 4 -13.50 -13.48 -19.14
N LYS A 5 -14.45 -12.62 -18.81
CA LYS A 5 -14.60 -12.07 -17.46
C LYS A 5 -14.91 -13.23 -16.50
N ILE A 6 -14.15 -13.31 -15.43
CA ILE A 6 -14.45 -14.17 -14.29
C ILE A 6 -15.48 -13.42 -13.44
N LEU A 7 -16.65 -14.03 -13.32
CA LEU A 7 -17.79 -13.54 -12.58
C LEU A 7 -17.58 -13.88 -11.08
N ALA A 8 -17.30 -12.91 -10.27
CA ALA A 8 -17.40 -13.05 -8.82
C ALA A 8 -18.86 -12.87 -8.41
N LEU A 9 -19.42 -13.89 -7.77
CA LEU A 9 -20.79 -13.89 -7.28
C LEU A 9 -20.82 -13.18 -5.92
N LEU A 10 -21.43 -12.01 -5.88
CA LEU A 10 -21.80 -11.34 -4.64
C LEU A 10 -23.12 -11.93 -4.13
N ILE A 11 -23.08 -12.54 -2.96
CA ILE A 11 -24.28 -12.89 -2.19
C ILE A 11 -24.50 -11.76 -1.18
N SER A 12 -25.39 -10.86 -1.48
CA SER A 12 -25.88 -9.86 -0.53
C SER A 12 -27.02 -10.47 0.30
N GLY A 13 -26.73 -10.79 1.56
CA GLY A 13 -27.74 -11.16 2.54
C GLY A 13 -28.34 -9.92 3.20
N ALA A 14 -29.60 -9.64 2.91
CA ALA A 14 -30.37 -8.60 3.60
C ALA A 14 -30.83 -9.12 4.96
N MET A 15 -30.35 -8.53 6.05
CA MET A 15 -30.91 -8.73 7.39
C MET A 15 -32.09 -7.81 7.62
N VAL A 16 -33.27 -8.39 7.78
CA VAL A 16 -34.45 -7.69 8.27
C VAL A 16 -34.50 -7.80 9.79
N LEU A 17 -34.35 -6.67 10.46
CA LEU A 17 -34.52 -6.55 11.91
C LEU A 17 -36.02 -6.52 12.26
N SER A 18 -36.50 -7.52 13.01
CA SER A 18 -37.80 -7.47 13.70
C SER A 18 -37.63 -6.94 15.10
N LEU A 19 -38.16 -5.77 15.37
CA LEU A 19 -38.31 -5.21 16.74
C LEU A 19 -39.58 -5.74 17.38
N GLY A 20 -39.43 -6.53 18.40
CA GLY A 20 -40.51 -6.81 19.35
C GLY A 20 -40.52 -5.81 20.48
N ALA A 21 -41.62 -5.10 20.69
CA ALA A 21 -41.84 -4.27 21.87
C ALA A 21 -42.99 -4.84 22.67
N CYS A 22 -42.74 -5.29 23.87
CA CYS A 22 -43.71 -5.47 24.95
C CYS A 22 -43.84 -4.17 25.77
N GLY A 23 -45.04 -3.83 26.16
CA GLY A 23 -45.24 -2.75 27.11
C GLY A 23 -46.70 -2.55 27.48
N ASP A 24 -47.00 -2.97 28.64
CA ASP A 24 -48.32 -3.03 29.34
C ASP A 24 -48.93 -1.67 29.70
N SER A 25 -50.20 -1.65 29.79
CA SER A 25 -51.12 -1.34 30.87
C SER A 25 -52.19 -0.24 30.66
N ALA A 26 -53.37 -0.74 30.80
CA ALA A 26 -54.48 -0.32 31.68
C ALA A 26 -55.31 0.92 31.36
N ALA A 27 -56.56 0.58 31.21
CA ALA A 27 -57.77 0.99 31.93
C ALA A 27 -58.66 2.11 31.38
N SER A 28 -59.86 1.65 31.22
CA SER A 28 -61.17 2.20 31.64
C SER A 28 -61.98 3.07 30.69
N GLY A 29 -63.19 2.56 30.46
CA GLY A 29 -64.39 3.39 30.59
C GLY A 29 -65.39 3.45 29.46
N GLY A 30 -66.42 2.64 29.53
CA GLY A 30 -67.79 3.12 29.43
C GLY A 30 -68.52 3.13 28.09
N GLY A 31 -69.47 2.23 27.93
CA GLY A 31 -70.84 2.57 27.75
C GLY A 31 -71.50 2.41 26.37
N ALA A 32 -72.28 1.33 26.25
CA ALA A 32 -73.62 1.19 25.68
C ALA A 32 -73.97 1.67 24.28
N ALA A 33 -74.42 0.77 23.44
CA ALA A 33 -75.77 0.55 22.84
C ALA A 33 -75.65 -0.28 21.55
N GLN A 34 -76.05 -1.49 21.54
CA GLN A 34 -77.35 -2.11 21.21
C GLN A 34 -77.64 -2.28 19.74
N GLU A 35 -77.77 -3.57 19.39
CA GLU A 35 -78.60 -4.24 18.39
C GLU A 35 -78.76 -3.61 17.00
N ALA A 36 -78.24 -4.33 15.99
CA ALA A 36 -78.98 -4.92 14.85
C ALA A 36 -77.94 -5.45 13.83
N ALA A 37 -78.00 -6.73 13.60
CA ALA A 37 -77.74 -7.46 12.36
C ALA A 37 -77.07 -8.79 12.66
N VAL A 38 -77.88 -9.79 12.92
CA VAL A 38 -77.54 -11.21 12.99
C VAL A 38 -78.06 -11.85 11.70
N GLU A 39 -77.33 -11.74 10.59
CA GLU A 39 -77.51 -12.63 9.42
C GLU A 39 -76.38 -12.54 8.38
N GLU A 40 -75.44 -11.60 8.53
CA GLU A 40 -74.28 -11.45 7.59
C GLU A 40 -72.94 -11.93 8.17
N THR A 41 -72.97 -12.53 9.38
CA THR A 41 -71.75 -12.91 10.11
C THR A 41 -71.36 -14.38 10.00
N ALA A 42 -72.12 -15.24 9.27
CA ALA A 42 -71.78 -16.66 9.12
C ALA A 42 -70.86 -16.93 7.94
N GLU A 43 -71.04 -16.24 6.80
CA GLU A 43 -70.13 -16.39 5.64
C GLU A 43 -68.75 -15.70 5.89
N ALA A 44 -68.72 -14.57 6.58
CA ALA A 44 -67.46 -13.89 6.91
C ALA A 44 -66.60 -14.63 7.99
N ALA A 45 -67.23 -15.51 8.76
CA ALA A 45 -66.53 -16.31 9.79
C ALA A 45 -65.89 -17.56 9.19
N GLU A 46 -66.39 -18.14 8.07
CA GLU A 46 -65.74 -19.23 7.37
C GLU A 46 -64.53 -18.75 6.52
N GLU A 47 -64.65 -17.58 5.82
CA GLU A 47 -63.49 -16.99 5.10
C GLU A 47 -62.36 -16.56 6.04
N THR A 48 -62.67 -16.08 7.26
CA THR A 48 -61.62 -15.73 8.25
C THR A 48 -60.96 -16.96 8.89
N THR A 49 -61.65 -18.13 8.91
CA THR A 49 -61.05 -19.38 9.43
C THR A 49 -60.15 -20.03 8.38
N GLU A 50 -60.55 -20.03 7.09
CA GLU A 50 -59.67 -20.50 6.01
C GLU A 50 -58.41 -19.62 5.87
N ALA A 51 -58.53 -18.29 5.93
CA ALA A 51 -57.39 -17.38 5.94
C ALA A 51 -56.48 -17.49 7.20
N ALA A 52 -57.00 -17.94 8.33
CA ALA A 52 -56.23 -18.21 9.53
C ALA A 52 -55.52 -19.57 9.50
N GLU A 53 -56.08 -20.56 8.81
CA GLU A 53 -55.42 -21.85 8.59
C GLU A 53 -54.31 -21.73 7.51
N GLU A 54 -54.53 -20.99 6.41
CA GLU A 54 -53.46 -20.70 5.44
C GLU A 54 -52.30 -19.89 6.02
N THR A 55 -52.58 -18.93 6.95
CA THR A 55 -51.51 -18.17 7.64
C THR A 55 -50.79 -19.03 8.67
N THR A 56 -51.40 -20.06 9.24
CA THR A 56 -50.75 -20.99 10.18
C THR A 56 -49.88 -22.03 9.42
N GLU A 57 -50.32 -22.57 8.32
CA GLU A 57 -49.51 -23.43 7.44
C GLU A 57 -48.29 -22.66 6.87
N ALA A 58 -48.46 -21.41 6.42
CA ALA A 58 -47.36 -20.57 5.96
C ALA A 58 -46.39 -20.17 7.09
N ALA A 59 -46.84 -20.11 8.35
CA ALA A 59 -46.00 -19.86 9.51
C ALA A 59 -45.24 -21.12 9.98
N GLU A 60 -45.83 -22.31 9.80
CA GLU A 60 -45.14 -23.58 10.06
C GLU A 60 -44.10 -23.91 8.96
N GLU A 61 -44.39 -23.67 7.66
CA GLU A 61 -43.37 -23.77 6.60
C GLU A 61 -42.21 -22.80 6.75
N THR A 62 -42.46 -21.56 7.22
CA THR A 62 -41.38 -20.59 7.50
C THR A 62 -40.57 -20.96 8.76
N THR A 63 -41.17 -21.68 9.73
CA THR A 63 -40.45 -22.15 10.91
C THR A 63 -39.59 -23.36 10.59
N GLU A 64 -40.08 -24.31 9.79
CA GLU A 64 -39.27 -25.44 9.28
C GLU A 64 -38.09 -24.97 8.41
N ALA A 65 -38.32 -24.01 7.52
CA ALA A 65 -37.25 -23.41 6.70
C ALA A 65 -36.22 -22.61 7.54
N ALA A 66 -36.66 -22.03 8.68
CA ALA A 66 -35.74 -21.35 9.60
C ALA A 66 -34.94 -22.34 10.48
N GLU A 67 -35.52 -23.50 10.82
CA GLU A 67 -34.79 -24.58 11.52
C GLU A 67 -33.80 -25.27 10.58
N GLU A 68 -34.16 -25.55 9.30
CA GLU A 68 -33.23 -26.09 8.31
C GLU A 68 -32.07 -25.13 8.00
N THR A 69 -32.32 -23.81 7.97
CA THR A 69 -31.25 -22.82 7.80
C THR A 69 -30.39 -22.65 9.07
N ALA A 70 -30.93 -22.88 10.26
CA ALA A 70 -30.17 -22.87 11.49
C ALA A 70 -29.29 -24.12 11.64
N GLU A 71 -29.80 -25.32 11.29
CA GLU A 71 -28.99 -26.56 11.22
C GLU A 71 -27.87 -26.46 10.16
N ALA A 72 -28.15 -25.87 8.99
CA ALA A 72 -27.12 -25.65 7.96
C ALA A 72 -26.07 -24.59 8.37
N ALA A 73 -26.45 -23.63 9.20
CA ALA A 73 -25.54 -22.65 9.77
C ALA A 73 -24.67 -23.23 10.92
N GLU A 74 -25.21 -24.14 11.74
CA GLU A 74 -24.44 -24.90 12.72
C GLU A 74 -23.48 -25.89 12.05
N GLU A 75 -23.92 -26.60 10.99
CA GLU A 75 -23.05 -27.50 10.23
C GLU A 75 -21.91 -26.76 9.50
N THR A 76 -22.17 -25.52 9.00
CA THR A 76 -21.13 -24.66 8.44
C THR A 76 -20.23 -24.04 9.51
N ALA A 77 -20.71 -23.76 10.70
CA ALA A 77 -19.91 -23.29 11.82
C ALA A 77 -19.01 -24.41 12.38
N GLU A 78 -19.53 -25.64 12.56
CA GLU A 78 -18.70 -26.79 12.91
C GLU A 78 -17.66 -27.13 11.84
N ALA A 79 -18.01 -27.02 10.55
CA ALA A 79 -17.05 -27.25 9.46
C ALA A 79 -15.98 -26.15 9.38
N THR A 80 -16.30 -24.90 9.76
CA THR A 80 -15.32 -23.81 9.86
C THR A 80 -14.47 -23.92 11.13
N GLU A 81 -15.00 -24.39 12.25
CA GLU A 81 -14.19 -24.69 13.43
C GLU A 81 -13.28 -25.92 13.20
N GLU A 82 -13.76 -26.96 12.53
CA GLU A 82 -12.94 -28.13 12.19
C GLU A 82 -11.85 -27.79 11.16
N THR A 83 -12.11 -26.87 10.22
CA THR A 83 -11.09 -26.34 9.30
C THR A 83 -10.13 -25.36 9.97
N ALA A 84 -10.57 -24.59 10.97
CA ALA A 84 -9.71 -23.73 11.79
C ALA A 84 -8.82 -24.56 12.74
N GLU A 85 -9.36 -25.60 13.41
CA GLU A 85 -8.54 -26.53 14.21
C GLU A 85 -7.54 -27.32 13.35
N VAL A 86 -7.90 -27.71 12.12
CA VAL A 86 -6.97 -28.36 11.18
C VAL A 86 -5.94 -27.36 10.66
N ALA A 87 -6.29 -26.07 10.53
CA ALA A 87 -5.35 -25.02 10.16
C ALA A 87 -4.40 -24.64 11.31
N GLU A 88 -4.87 -24.63 12.57
CA GLU A 88 -4.00 -24.46 13.74
C GLU A 88 -3.07 -25.68 13.96
N GLU A 89 -3.52 -26.90 13.65
CA GLU A 89 -2.68 -28.11 13.77
C GLU A 89 -1.67 -28.25 12.62
N THR A 90 -1.84 -27.47 11.50
CA THR A 90 -0.91 -27.45 10.36
C THR A 90 0.02 -26.23 10.34
N ALA A 91 -0.12 -25.30 11.29
CA ALA A 91 0.79 -24.16 11.49
C ALA A 91 2.06 -24.53 12.29
N GLU A 92 2.45 -25.81 12.33
CA GLU A 92 3.82 -26.16 12.70
C GLU A 92 4.73 -25.70 11.56
N ALA A 93 5.61 -24.71 11.84
CA ALA A 93 6.57 -24.21 10.86
C ALA A 93 7.22 -25.39 10.14
N ALA A 94 7.31 -25.32 8.80
CA ALA A 94 8.01 -26.37 8.06
C ALA A 94 9.40 -26.54 8.68
N PRO A 95 9.84 -27.78 8.96
CA PRO A 95 11.14 -28.02 9.58
C PRO A 95 12.23 -27.35 8.73
N ALA A 96 13.21 -26.72 9.40
CA ALA A 96 14.32 -26.06 8.72
C ALA A 96 14.93 -26.98 7.67
N ALA A 97 15.11 -26.45 6.46
CA ALA A 97 15.63 -27.25 5.36
C ALA A 97 17.12 -27.57 5.60
N ASP A 98 17.45 -28.85 5.80
CA ASP A 98 18.86 -29.33 5.91
C ASP A 98 19.46 -29.47 4.49
N ASN A 99 19.50 -28.34 3.75
CA ASN A 99 20.07 -28.25 2.39
C ASN A 99 21.38 -27.43 2.35
N GLY A 100 21.93 -27.06 3.51
CA GLY A 100 23.12 -26.24 3.66
C GLY A 100 22.91 -24.78 3.27
N GLY A 101 21.65 -24.34 3.20
CA GLY A 101 21.25 -22.98 2.86
C GLY A 101 21.04 -22.06 4.04
N LEU A 102 20.88 -20.78 3.75
CA LEU A 102 20.48 -19.76 4.70
C LEU A 102 18.96 -19.75 4.82
N ASN A 103 18.45 -19.95 6.04
CA ASN A 103 17.03 -19.87 6.36
C ASN A 103 16.72 -18.47 6.89
N VAL A 104 15.80 -17.77 6.24
CA VAL A 104 15.37 -16.41 6.62
C VAL A 104 13.84 -16.30 6.55
N CYS A 105 13.28 -15.39 7.33
CA CYS A 105 11.88 -15.01 7.22
C CYS A 105 11.81 -13.48 7.14
N LEU A 106 11.26 -12.96 6.04
CA LEU A 106 11.10 -11.52 5.84
C LEU A 106 9.67 -11.08 6.16
N ALA A 107 8.68 -11.79 5.65
CA ALA A 107 7.26 -11.47 5.78
C ALA A 107 6.39 -12.68 5.36
N SER A 108 5.11 -12.45 5.17
CA SER A 108 4.16 -13.38 4.55
C SER A 108 4.48 -13.60 3.05
N GLU A 109 3.62 -14.35 2.37
CA GLU A 109 3.80 -14.68 0.96
C GLU A 109 3.66 -13.43 0.06
N PRO A 110 4.62 -13.16 -0.86
CA PRO A 110 4.46 -12.09 -1.83
C PRO A 110 3.36 -12.43 -2.84
N ALA A 111 2.58 -11.44 -3.26
CA ALA A 111 1.51 -11.62 -4.24
C ALA A 111 2.04 -12.15 -5.59
N THR A 112 3.24 -11.73 -5.97
CA THR A 112 3.90 -12.13 -7.22
C THR A 112 5.40 -11.88 -7.13
N LEU A 113 6.17 -12.64 -7.92
CA LEU A 113 7.59 -12.38 -8.21
C LEU A 113 7.79 -11.95 -9.68
N ASP A 114 6.79 -11.31 -10.27
CA ASP A 114 6.91 -10.56 -11.54
C ASP A 114 7.50 -9.17 -11.25
N PRO A 115 8.68 -8.82 -11.78
CA PRO A 115 9.30 -7.52 -11.52
C PRO A 115 8.44 -6.31 -11.87
N ALA A 116 7.56 -6.43 -12.87
CA ALA A 116 6.68 -5.33 -13.27
C ALA A 116 5.45 -5.17 -12.35
N LEU A 117 5.06 -6.23 -11.63
CA LEU A 117 3.81 -6.26 -10.84
C LEU A 117 4.04 -6.31 -9.33
N ASN A 118 5.28 -6.55 -8.89
CA ASN A 118 5.59 -6.54 -7.47
C ASN A 118 5.44 -5.13 -6.88
N SER A 119 4.78 -5.04 -5.73
CA SER A 119 4.59 -3.79 -4.98
C SER A 119 4.93 -3.94 -3.48
N SER A 120 5.68 -4.98 -3.10
CA SER A 120 6.14 -5.19 -1.72
C SER A 120 7.67 -5.21 -1.60
N VAL A 121 8.20 -4.77 -0.45
CA VAL A 121 9.65 -4.68 -0.20
C VAL A 121 10.29 -6.05 -0.08
N ASP A 122 9.62 -6.99 0.59
CA ASP A 122 10.05 -8.39 0.70
C ASP A 122 10.09 -9.08 -0.67
N GLY A 123 9.07 -8.88 -1.51
CA GLY A 123 9.09 -9.33 -2.90
C GLY A 123 10.22 -8.68 -3.70
N ALA A 124 10.48 -7.39 -3.52
CA ALA A 124 11.59 -6.68 -4.16
C ALA A 124 12.96 -7.21 -3.71
N THR A 125 13.11 -7.54 -2.42
CA THR A 125 14.31 -8.23 -1.90
C THR A 125 14.53 -9.58 -2.60
N MET A 126 13.47 -10.39 -2.76
CA MET A 126 13.57 -11.67 -3.49
C MET A 126 13.93 -11.44 -4.97
N LEU A 127 13.32 -10.43 -5.62
CA LEU A 127 13.60 -10.06 -7.00
C LEU A 127 15.05 -9.59 -7.21
N ALA A 128 15.66 -8.89 -6.26
CA ALA A 128 17.07 -8.51 -6.30
C ALA A 128 18.02 -9.71 -6.25
N HIS A 129 17.56 -10.89 -5.80
CA HIS A 129 18.30 -12.16 -5.86
C HIS A 129 17.99 -12.96 -7.13
N LEU A 130 16.84 -12.73 -7.75
CA LEU A 130 16.39 -13.47 -8.93
C LEU A 130 16.78 -12.80 -10.25
N PHE A 131 16.90 -11.47 -10.27
CA PHE A 131 17.17 -10.71 -11.48
C PHE A 131 18.46 -9.89 -11.38
N SER A 132 18.98 -9.51 -12.54
CA SER A 132 20.09 -8.61 -12.76
C SER A 132 19.62 -7.48 -13.65
N GLY A 133 19.49 -6.27 -13.10
CA GLY A 133 19.17 -5.04 -13.81
C GLY A 133 20.39 -4.49 -14.58
N LEU A 134 20.29 -3.32 -15.18
CA LEU A 134 21.46 -2.63 -15.73
C LEU A 134 22.41 -2.17 -14.62
N ALA A 135 21.86 -1.80 -13.46
CA ALA A 135 22.58 -1.41 -12.25
C ALA A 135 22.08 -2.22 -11.04
N LYS A 136 22.85 -2.21 -9.97
CA LYS A 136 22.48 -2.78 -8.65
C LYS A 136 23.04 -1.98 -7.51
N TRP A 137 22.48 -2.17 -6.31
CA TRP A 137 23.06 -1.71 -5.06
C TRP A 137 24.24 -2.63 -4.66
N ALA A 138 25.31 -2.02 -4.18
CA ALA A 138 26.46 -2.71 -3.62
C ALA A 138 26.98 -1.97 -2.38
N GLN A 139 27.78 -2.67 -1.57
CA GLN A 139 28.45 -2.08 -0.42
C GLN A 139 29.98 -2.03 -0.69
N ASP A 140 30.59 -0.86 -0.51
CA ASP A 140 32.03 -0.68 -0.63
C ASP A 140 32.80 -1.31 0.54
N GLU A 141 34.15 -1.28 0.50
CA GLU A 141 35.02 -1.82 1.54
C GLU A 141 34.85 -1.12 2.92
N ASN A 142 34.23 0.06 2.95
CA ASN A 142 33.99 0.83 4.16
C ASN A 142 32.56 0.67 4.71
N GLY A 143 31.72 -0.09 4.00
CA GLY A 143 30.33 -0.28 4.34
C GLY A 143 29.38 0.78 3.76
N ASN A 144 29.86 1.67 2.87
CA ASN A 144 28.99 2.63 2.21
C ASN A 144 28.26 1.98 1.06
N LEU A 145 27.01 2.39 0.86
CA LEU A 145 26.17 1.91 -0.24
C LEU A 145 26.39 2.77 -1.47
N GLU A 146 26.45 2.12 -2.62
CA GLU A 146 26.60 2.77 -3.92
C GLU A 146 25.86 2.00 -5.01
N ILE A 147 25.46 2.71 -6.08
CA ILE A 147 24.95 2.09 -7.29
C ILE A 147 26.11 1.76 -8.21
N VAL A 148 26.21 0.50 -8.60
CA VAL A 148 27.25 0.00 -9.50
C VAL A 148 26.64 -0.65 -10.75
N PRO A 149 27.40 -0.75 -11.87
CA PRO A 149 26.96 -1.53 -13.02
C PRO A 149 26.69 -2.99 -12.60
N ASP A 150 25.62 -3.60 -13.15
CA ASP A 150 25.33 -5.02 -13.00
C ASP A 150 25.39 -5.75 -14.35
N ALA A 151 24.29 -5.79 -15.12
CA ALA A 151 24.32 -6.31 -16.48
C ALA A 151 24.97 -5.34 -17.48
N ALA A 152 24.99 -4.04 -17.20
CA ALA A 152 25.73 -3.07 -18.00
C ALA A 152 27.26 -3.17 -17.78
N GLU A 153 28.07 -2.90 -18.81
CA GLU A 153 29.53 -2.82 -18.67
C GLU A 153 29.95 -1.61 -17.81
N GLU A 154 29.20 -0.50 -17.92
CA GLU A 154 29.42 0.74 -17.16
C GLU A 154 28.09 1.53 -17.06
N LEU A 155 28.02 2.49 -16.16
CA LEU A 155 26.93 3.48 -16.09
C LEU A 155 27.41 4.75 -16.81
N PRO A 156 26.99 4.98 -18.07
CA PRO A 156 27.48 6.10 -18.86
C PRO A 156 26.88 7.43 -18.40
N GLU A 157 27.59 8.52 -18.69
CA GLU A 157 27.02 9.87 -18.59
C GLU A 157 26.00 10.07 -19.72
N GLY A 158 24.87 10.70 -19.37
CA GLY A 158 23.84 11.06 -20.34
C GLY A 158 24.28 12.18 -21.28
N VAL A 159 23.91 12.09 -22.55
CA VAL A 159 24.18 13.13 -23.56
C VAL A 159 22.93 13.99 -23.74
N VAL A 160 23.00 15.25 -23.32
CA VAL A 160 21.90 16.21 -23.47
C VAL A 160 21.83 16.71 -24.92
N GLY A 161 20.68 16.53 -25.56
CA GLY A 161 20.38 17.02 -26.90
C GLY A 161 20.00 18.48 -26.93
N ASP A 162 19.94 19.06 -28.15
CA ASP A 162 19.50 20.47 -28.37
C ASP A 162 18.01 20.68 -27.96
N ASP A 163 17.24 19.61 -27.86
CA ASP A 163 15.83 19.59 -27.43
C ASP A 163 15.65 19.45 -25.92
N GLY A 164 16.76 19.32 -25.16
CA GLY A 164 16.77 19.16 -23.71
C GLY A 164 16.65 17.70 -23.24
N LYS A 165 16.35 16.76 -24.13
CA LYS A 165 16.29 15.33 -23.79
C LYS A 165 17.68 14.77 -23.53
N VAL A 166 17.75 13.67 -22.79
CA VAL A 166 19.03 13.04 -22.44
C VAL A 166 19.07 11.62 -22.99
N THR A 167 20.09 11.33 -23.78
CA THR A 167 20.30 9.99 -24.34
C THR A 167 21.38 9.26 -23.54
N TYR A 168 21.06 8.06 -23.08
CA TYR A 168 22.00 7.12 -22.48
C TYR A 168 22.18 5.93 -23.41
N THR A 169 23.43 5.43 -23.55
CA THR A 169 23.76 4.26 -24.35
C THR A 169 24.48 3.25 -23.47
N TYR A 170 23.76 2.19 -23.10
CA TYR A 170 24.29 1.08 -22.28
C TYR A 170 24.79 -0.04 -23.15
N LYS A 171 25.91 -0.62 -22.75
CA LYS A 171 26.44 -1.83 -23.37
C LYS A 171 26.36 -2.98 -22.37
N LEU A 172 25.74 -4.07 -22.76
CA LEU A 172 25.62 -5.27 -21.94
C LEU A 172 26.95 -6.04 -21.88
N ARG A 173 27.30 -6.54 -20.71
CA ARG A 173 28.47 -7.39 -20.45
C ARG A 173 28.42 -8.65 -21.31
N ASP A 174 29.60 -9.21 -21.56
CA ASP A 174 29.72 -10.52 -22.22
C ASP A 174 29.31 -11.65 -21.26
N GLY A 175 28.69 -12.69 -21.81
CA GLY A 175 28.38 -13.90 -21.07
C GLY A 175 27.10 -13.90 -20.24
N LEU A 176 26.29 -12.83 -20.32
CA LEU A 176 24.99 -12.78 -19.65
C LEU A 176 24.06 -13.88 -20.16
N LYS A 177 23.46 -14.63 -19.24
CA LYS A 177 22.57 -15.76 -19.52
C LYS A 177 21.31 -15.72 -18.65
N TRP A 178 20.23 -16.17 -19.24
CA TRP A 178 19.06 -16.60 -18.51
C TRP A 178 19.31 -17.94 -17.80
N SER A 179 18.53 -18.24 -16.78
CA SER A 179 18.63 -19.48 -16.00
C SER A 179 18.45 -20.75 -16.86
N ASP A 180 17.75 -20.66 -18.01
CA ASP A 180 17.61 -21.73 -19.00
C ASP A 180 18.79 -21.83 -19.99
N GLY A 181 19.80 -20.97 -19.83
CA GLY A 181 21.04 -20.95 -20.63
C GLY A 181 20.97 -20.14 -21.93
N LYS A 182 19.83 -19.54 -22.29
CA LYS A 182 19.76 -18.60 -23.42
C LYS A 182 20.55 -17.33 -23.12
N ASP A 183 20.97 -16.61 -24.17
CA ASP A 183 21.62 -15.29 -24.01
C ASP A 183 20.62 -14.24 -23.55
N VAL A 184 21.03 -13.36 -22.63
CA VAL A 184 20.33 -12.11 -22.32
C VAL A 184 20.69 -11.08 -23.38
N THR A 185 19.70 -10.39 -23.92
CA THR A 185 19.86 -9.42 -25.00
C THR A 185 19.28 -8.06 -24.65
N ALA A 186 19.70 -7.03 -25.37
CA ALA A 186 19.13 -5.69 -25.27
C ALA A 186 17.61 -5.68 -25.54
N GLN A 187 17.13 -6.58 -26.41
CA GLN A 187 15.70 -6.69 -26.70
C GLN A 187 14.86 -7.14 -25.51
N ASP A 188 15.44 -7.93 -24.57
CA ASP A 188 14.74 -8.36 -23.36
C ASP A 188 14.43 -7.16 -22.44
N TYR A 189 15.38 -6.22 -22.31
CA TYR A 189 15.16 -4.96 -21.56
C TYR A 189 14.13 -4.06 -22.26
N VAL A 190 14.26 -3.87 -23.57
CA VAL A 190 13.31 -3.06 -24.35
C VAL A 190 11.89 -3.62 -24.24
N PHE A 191 11.74 -4.93 -24.29
CA PHE A 191 10.45 -5.58 -24.10
C PHE A 191 9.92 -5.39 -22.68
N ALA A 192 10.75 -5.67 -21.66
CA ALA A 192 10.37 -5.57 -20.26
C ALA A 192 9.88 -4.17 -19.87
N TRP A 193 10.63 -3.13 -20.27
CA TRP A 193 10.29 -1.75 -19.95
C TRP A 193 9.01 -1.29 -20.64
N ASN A 194 8.82 -1.62 -21.92
CA ASN A 194 7.56 -1.32 -22.61
C ASN A 194 6.37 -2.10 -22.03
N ARG A 195 6.60 -3.31 -21.52
CA ARG A 195 5.57 -4.10 -20.83
C ARG A 195 5.18 -3.44 -19.49
N ALA A 196 6.17 -3.08 -18.67
CA ALA A 196 5.93 -2.46 -17.35
C ALA A 196 5.27 -1.08 -17.47
N ALA A 197 5.59 -0.30 -18.51
CA ALA A 197 5.00 1.00 -18.79
C ALA A 197 3.64 0.92 -19.51
N SER A 198 3.19 -0.28 -19.94
CA SER A 198 2.02 -0.39 -20.83
C SER A 198 0.71 -0.08 -20.13
N PHE A 199 -0.19 0.57 -20.85
CA PHE A 199 -1.55 0.84 -20.40
C PHE A 199 -2.34 -0.44 -20.10
N ASP A 200 -2.13 -1.50 -20.90
CA ASP A 200 -2.85 -2.76 -20.74
C ASP A 200 -2.44 -3.55 -19.48
N LEU A 201 -1.17 -3.47 -19.06
CA LEU A 201 -0.69 -4.12 -17.84
C LEU A 201 -1.12 -3.34 -16.60
N ALA A 202 -1.18 -2.01 -16.72
CA ALA A 202 -1.54 -1.09 -15.63
C ALA A 202 -0.76 -1.38 -14.33
N ALA A 203 0.56 -1.59 -14.46
CA ALA A 203 1.43 -1.90 -13.33
C ALA A 203 1.46 -0.75 -12.32
N ASP A 204 1.42 -1.05 -11.02
CA ASP A 204 1.40 -0.05 -9.94
C ASP A 204 2.57 0.93 -10.03
N TYR A 205 3.75 0.44 -10.43
CA TYR A 205 4.98 1.22 -10.63
C TYR A 205 5.22 1.62 -12.09
N GLY A 206 4.23 1.47 -12.97
CA GLY A 206 4.35 1.89 -14.38
C GLY A 206 4.70 3.37 -14.53
N TYR A 207 4.24 4.24 -13.62
CA TYR A 207 4.53 5.67 -13.60
C TYR A 207 6.02 6.00 -13.42
N MET A 208 6.86 5.10 -12.91
CA MET A 208 8.30 5.31 -12.83
C MET A 208 8.96 5.50 -14.20
N PHE A 209 8.31 5.04 -15.28
CA PHE A 209 8.76 5.28 -16.65
C PHE A 209 8.38 6.66 -17.21
N GLU A 210 7.69 7.53 -16.46
CA GLU A 210 7.40 8.92 -16.90
C GLU A 210 8.66 9.73 -17.25
N VAL A 211 9.78 9.37 -16.64
CA VAL A 211 11.08 9.98 -16.94
C VAL A 211 11.61 9.61 -18.33
N VAL A 212 11.10 8.51 -18.91
CA VAL A 212 11.49 8.04 -20.25
C VAL A 212 10.59 8.67 -21.31
N ASP A 213 11.20 9.26 -22.31
CA ASP A 213 10.48 9.85 -23.45
C ASP A 213 9.55 8.82 -24.12
N GLY A 214 8.35 9.24 -24.50
CA GLY A 214 7.31 8.39 -25.07
C GLY A 214 6.29 7.85 -24.04
N TYR A 215 6.56 7.91 -22.73
CA TYR A 215 5.60 7.46 -21.71
C TYR A 215 4.28 8.26 -21.77
N ALA A 216 4.35 9.57 -21.91
CA ALA A 216 3.17 10.43 -22.01
C ALA A 216 2.26 10.05 -23.20
N ASP A 217 2.84 9.56 -24.31
CA ASP A 217 2.06 9.10 -25.46
C ASP A 217 1.34 7.77 -25.20
N ILE A 218 1.90 6.92 -24.32
CA ILE A 218 1.27 5.64 -23.89
C ILE A 218 0.03 5.92 -23.04
N TRP A 219 0.08 6.96 -22.19
CA TRP A 219 -0.99 7.31 -21.26
C TRP A 219 -1.86 8.48 -21.76
N ASP A 220 -1.68 8.93 -23.02
CA ASP A 220 -2.61 9.87 -23.66
C ASP A 220 -3.90 9.16 -24.05
N THR A 221 -4.96 9.40 -23.27
CA THR A 221 -6.24 8.69 -23.35
C THR A 221 -7.37 9.61 -23.82
N GLU A 222 -8.46 8.99 -24.25
CA GLU A 222 -9.74 9.64 -24.53
C GLU A 222 -10.89 8.77 -24.00
N ASP A 223 -12.09 9.37 -23.87
CA ASP A 223 -13.28 8.65 -23.44
C ASP A 223 -13.63 7.53 -24.42
N GLY A 224 -13.66 6.30 -23.93
CA GLY A 224 -14.06 5.13 -24.69
C GLY A 224 -15.59 5.04 -24.90
N GLU A 225 -16.01 4.13 -25.77
CA GLU A 225 -17.45 3.84 -26.01
C GLU A 225 -18.04 2.96 -24.89
N GLU A 226 -17.21 2.16 -24.24
CA GLU A 226 -17.60 1.30 -23.11
C GLU A 226 -17.66 2.12 -21.81
N LYS A 227 -18.52 1.68 -20.89
CA LYS A 227 -18.74 2.35 -19.61
C LYS A 227 -18.56 1.37 -18.46
N ASP A 228 -18.06 1.90 -17.35
CA ASP A 228 -18.02 1.18 -16.08
C ASP A 228 -19.42 0.96 -15.47
N GLU A 229 -19.49 0.34 -14.30
CA GLU A 229 -20.75 0.05 -13.60
C GLU A 229 -21.47 1.32 -13.14
N GLU A 230 -20.76 2.42 -12.93
CA GLU A 230 -21.23 3.74 -12.56
C GLU A 230 -21.72 4.56 -13.76
N GLY A 231 -21.41 4.11 -14.98
CA GLY A 231 -21.81 4.73 -16.24
C GLY A 231 -20.82 5.76 -16.78
N ASN A 232 -19.58 5.85 -16.24
CA ASN A 232 -18.52 6.67 -16.76
C ASN A 232 -17.84 5.99 -17.96
N PRO A 233 -17.34 6.75 -18.95
CA PRO A 233 -16.55 6.17 -20.03
C PRO A 233 -15.29 5.48 -19.50
N ILE A 234 -15.00 4.28 -19.97
CA ILE A 234 -13.71 3.62 -19.69
C ILE A 234 -12.67 4.25 -20.61
N PRO A 235 -11.56 4.83 -20.08
CA PRO A 235 -10.53 5.45 -20.90
C PRO A 235 -9.91 4.45 -21.89
N VAL A 236 -9.59 4.94 -23.09
CA VAL A 236 -8.87 4.19 -24.12
C VAL A 236 -7.68 5.02 -24.63
N GLN A 237 -6.59 4.34 -24.98
CA GLN A 237 -5.43 5.01 -25.54
C GLN A 237 -5.77 5.68 -26.90
N LYS A 238 -5.34 6.94 -27.10
CA LYS A 238 -5.40 7.60 -28.40
C LYS A 238 -4.46 6.95 -29.41
N ASN A 239 -3.31 6.45 -28.94
CA ASN A 239 -2.31 5.78 -29.76
C ASN A 239 -1.92 4.42 -29.15
N PRO A 240 -2.61 3.33 -29.50
CA PRO A 240 -2.29 1.98 -28.99
C PRO A 240 -0.91 1.43 -29.39
N ASP A 241 -0.25 2.06 -30.37
CA ASP A 241 1.09 1.68 -30.81
C ASP A 241 2.22 2.52 -30.14
N ALA A 242 1.86 3.43 -29.21
CA ALA A 242 2.80 4.24 -28.43
C ALA A 242 3.75 3.35 -27.63
N LYS A 243 4.99 3.74 -27.53
CA LYS A 243 6.06 3.05 -26.82
C LYS A 243 7.05 4.01 -26.20
N LEU A 244 7.75 3.54 -25.19
CA LEU A 244 8.92 4.23 -24.66
C LEU A 244 9.98 4.43 -25.74
N ASN A 245 10.70 5.55 -25.69
CA ASN A 245 11.86 5.80 -26.53
C ASN A 245 13.08 5.04 -25.98
N VAL A 246 12.99 3.73 -26.05
CA VAL A 246 14.04 2.77 -25.71
C VAL A 246 14.24 1.80 -26.90
N THR A 247 15.48 1.59 -27.31
CA THR A 247 15.80 0.83 -28.51
C THR A 247 16.97 -0.12 -28.28
N ALA A 248 16.83 -1.36 -28.75
CA ALA A 248 17.94 -2.28 -28.90
C ALA A 248 18.65 -1.95 -30.24
N VAL A 249 19.79 -1.28 -30.16
CA VAL A 249 20.61 -0.90 -31.33
C VAL A 249 21.20 -2.15 -31.99
N ASP A 250 21.60 -3.10 -31.15
CA ASP A 250 22.02 -4.46 -31.48
C ASP A 250 21.73 -5.37 -30.26
N ASP A 251 22.15 -6.63 -30.33
CA ASP A 251 21.88 -7.62 -29.26
C ASP A 251 22.43 -7.21 -27.88
N LYS A 252 23.38 -6.26 -27.81
CA LYS A 252 24.08 -5.86 -26.59
C LYS A 252 24.03 -4.37 -26.30
N THR A 253 23.41 -3.57 -27.13
CA THR A 253 23.42 -2.11 -27.00
C THR A 253 21.99 -1.61 -26.82
N ILE A 254 21.73 -1.00 -25.68
CA ILE A 254 20.45 -0.34 -25.35
C ILE A 254 20.66 1.16 -25.43
N GLU A 255 19.83 1.85 -26.18
CA GLU A 255 19.72 3.29 -26.17
C GLU A 255 18.39 3.67 -25.56
N VAL A 256 18.41 4.55 -24.55
CA VAL A 256 17.22 5.11 -23.91
C VAL A 256 17.29 6.63 -23.90
N VAL A 257 16.16 7.26 -24.18
CA VAL A 257 16.03 8.71 -24.16
C VAL A 257 15.14 9.12 -23.00
N LEU A 258 15.67 9.92 -22.08
CA LEU A 258 14.89 10.55 -21.01
C LEU A 258 14.29 11.87 -21.51
N ALA A 259 13.09 12.17 -21.05
CA ALA A 259 12.40 13.41 -21.34
C ALA A 259 13.16 14.65 -20.82
N ASN A 260 13.83 14.50 -19.65
CA ASN A 260 14.60 15.53 -18.98
C ASN A 260 15.79 14.93 -18.23
N PRO A 261 16.84 15.71 -17.88
CA PRO A 261 17.89 15.28 -16.97
C PRO A 261 17.33 15.06 -15.54
N ILE A 262 17.63 13.92 -14.95
CA ILE A 262 17.30 13.59 -13.57
C ILE A 262 18.52 13.05 -12.82
N SER A 263 18.59 13.28 -11.50
CA SER A 263 19.72 12.86 -10.66
C SER A 263 19.68 11.40 -10.26
N TYR A 264 18.51 10.82 -10.12
CA TYR A 264 18.24 9.48 -9.57
C TYR A 264 18.11 8.37 -10.65
N TRP A 265 18.44 8.65 -11.91
CA TRP A 265 18.28 7.69 -13.00
C TRP A 265 18.96 6.35 -12.77
N ASN A 266 20.19 6.36 -12.25
CA ASN A 266 20.92 5.11 -11.99
C ASN A 266 20.28 4.27 -10.89
N GLU A 267 19.58 4.89 -9.93
CA GLU A 267 18.87 4.19 -8.87
C GLU A 267 17.60 3.52 -9.40
N LEU A 268 16.90 4.15 -10.34
CA LEU A 268 15.78 3.52 -11.04
C LEU A 268 16.20 2.25 -11.77
N LEU A 269 17.41 2.22 -12.38
CA LEU A 269 17.92 1.02 -13.06
C LEU A 269 18.20 -0.17 -12.12
N ALA A 270 18.30 0.08 -10.81
CA ALA A 270 18.45 -0.93 -9.77
C ALA A 270 17.12 -1.32 -9.13
N PHE A 271 16.02 -0.68 -9.50
CA PHE A 271 14.69 -0.97 -9.00
C PHE A 271 14.01 -2.10 -9.79
N PRO A 272 13.29 -3.03 -9.15
CA PRO A 272 12.75 -4.23 -9.80
C PRO A 272 11.95 -3.99 -11.08
N THR A 273 11.13 -2.93 -11.14
CA THR A 273 10.32 -2.60 -12.33
C THR A 273 11.16 -2.39 -13.61
N TYR A 274 12.44 -2.04 -13.46
CA TYR A 274 13.40 -1.91 -14.57
C TYR A 274 14.16 -3.21 -14.90
N PHE A 275 13.90 -4.31 -14.19
CA PHE A 275 14.57 -5.59 -14.49
C PHE A 275 14.03 -6.21 -15.78
N PRO A 276 14.88 -6.94 -16.50
CA PRO A 276 14.49 -7.55 -17.77
C PRO A 276 13.59 -8.77 -17.54
N VAL A 277 12.64 -8.98 -18.42
CA VAL A 277 11.88 -10.23 -18.55
C VAL A 277 11.80 -10.63 -20.01
N ARG A 278 11.54 -11.90 -20.27
CA ARG A 278 11.51 -12.44 -21.63
C ARG A 278 10.07 -12.63 -22.12
N GLU A 279 9.79 -12.16 -23.34
CA GLU A 279 8.44 -12.22 -23.95
C GLU A 279 7.88 -13.65 -24.00
N ASP A 280 8.70 -14.66 -24.38
CA ASP A 280 8.26 -16.06 -24.46
C ASP A 280 7.94 -16.67 -23.08
N VAL A 281 8.48 -16.11 -22.00
CA VAL A 281 8.23 -16.54 -20.62
C VAL A 281 6.95 -15.91 -20.07
N VAL A 282 6.84 -14.59 -20.12
CA VAL A 282 5.71 -13.86 -19.52
C VAL A 282 4.38 -14.04 -20.29
N SER A 283 4.41 -14.68 -21.45
CA SER A 283 3.19 -15.10 -22.16
C SER A 283 2.38 -16.18 -21.44
N ASN A 284 2.98 -16.85 -20.45
CA ASN A 284 2.28 -17.74 -19.52
C ASN A 284 1.84 -16.96 -18.29
N GLU A 285 0.57 -16.81 -18.04
CA GLU A 285 0.03 -16.00 -16.93
C GLU A 285 0.54 -16.45 -15.53
N ALA A 286 0.86 -17.73 -15.35
CA ALA A 286 1.36 -18.27 -14.10
C ALA A 286 2.91 -18.28 -14.00
N TRP A 287 3.64 -17.64 -14.94
CA TRP A 287 5.10 -17.75 -15.01
C TRP A 287 5.81 -17.30 -13.71
N ALA A 288 5.26 -16.31 -13.02
CA ALA A 288 5.89 -15.66 -11.86
C ALA A 288 5.52 -16.31 -10.51
N THR A 289 4.68 -17.35 -10.51
CA THR A 289 4.23 -18.06 -9.31
C THR A 289 4.52 -19.58 -9.37
N ASP A 290 5.06 -20.09 -10.49
CA ASP A 290 5.38 -21.51 -10.66
C ASP A 290 6.89 -21.69 -10.95
N PRO A 291 7.66 -22.30 -10.02
CA PRO A 291 9.10 -22.55 -10.22
C PRO A 291 9.45 -23.25 -11.53
N SER A 292 8.56 -24.10 -12.05
CA SER A 292 8.80 -24.86 -13.29
C SER A 292 8.79 -23.99 -14.56
N THR A 293 8.20 -22.81 -14.49
CA THR A 293 8.09 -21.85 -15.61
C THR A 293 8.87 -20.57 -15.36
N TYR A 294 9.43 -20.40 -14.16
CA TYR A 294 10.15 -19.21 -13.76
C TYR A 294 11.54 -19.16 -14.41
N VAL A 295 11.76 -18.17 -15.27
CA VAL A 295 13.06 -17.95 -15.95
C VAL A 295 13.55 -16.54 -15.64
N ASN A 296 14.72 -16.45 -15.06
CA ASN A 296 15.32 -15.21 -14.57
C ASN A 296 16.82 -15.13 -14.96
N ASN A 297 17.47 -14.00 -14.72
CA ASN A 297 18.86 -13.76 -15.15
C ASN A 297 19.81 -13.41 -14.00
N GLY A 298 19.36 -13.49 -12.75
CA GLY A 298 20.12 -13.07 -11.58
C GLY A 298 20.94 -14.18 -10.92
N PRO A 299 21.50 -13.90 -9.72
CA PRO A 299 22.40 -14.80 -8.99
C PRO A 299 21.76 -16.10 -8.52
N TYR A 300 20.44 -16.16 -8.39
CA TYR A 300 19.69 -17.34 -7.99
C TYR A 300 18.60 -17.67 -8.99
N THR A 301 18.09 -18.89 -8.90
CA THR A 301 16.87 -19.33 -9.59
C THR A 301 15.92 -19.91 -8.57
N MET A 302 14.63 -19.63 -8.71
CA MET A 302 13.60 -20.20 -7.87
C MET A 302 13.43 -21.68 -8.19
N THR A 303 13.65 -22.54 -7.21
CA THR A 303 13.62 -24.00 -7.40
C THR A 303 12.44 -24.67 -6.71
N ASP A 304 11.85 -24.01 -5.72
CA ASP A 304 10.63 -24.46 -5.06
C ASP A 304 9.84 -23.27 -4.53
N TRP A 305 8.51 -23.39 -4.54
CA TRP A 305 7.57 -22.50 -3.89
C TRP A 305 6.46 -23.33 -3.27
N ALA A 306 6.64 -23.67 -2.01
CA ALA A 306 5.59 -24.23 -1.19
C ALA A 306 4.76 -23.08 -0.60
N HIS A 307 3.63 -22.80 -1.24
CA HIS A 307 2.76 -21.67 -0.88
C HIS A 307 2.43 -21.62 0.61
N ASN A 308 2.42 -20.43 1.19
CA ASN A 308 2.25 -20.15 2.63
C ASN A 308 3.28 -20.87 3.55
N SER A 309 4.43 -21.28 3.01
CA SER A 309 5.44 -22.00 3.77
C SER A 309 6.85 -21.52 3.47
N VAL A 310 7.37 -21.78 2.27
CA VAL A 310 8.75 -21.43 1.92
C VAL A 310 8.95 -21.25 0.41
N ILE A 311 9.75 -20.24 0.04
CA ILE A 311 10.31 -20.08 -1.30
C ILE A 311 11.80 -20.42 -1.24
N THR A 312 12.23 -21.38 -2.05
CA THR A 312 13.64 -21.79 -2.10
C THR A 312 14.32 -21.25 -3.36
N LEU A 313 15.36 -20.48 -3.15
CA LEU A 313 16.23 -19.97 -4.19
C LEU A 313 17.56 -20.75 -4.18
N THR A 314 17.95 -21.28 -5.33
CA THR A 314 19.22 -21.99 -5.49
C THR A 314 20.14 -21.19 -6.42
N LYS A 315 21.43 -21.15 -6.09
CA LYS A 315 22.46 -20.46 -6.88
C LYS A 315 22.35 -20.81 -8.37
N ASN A 316 22.33 -19.78 -9.20
CA ASN A 316 22.27 -19.89 -10.65
C ASN A 316 23.69 -20.03 -11.24
N GLU A 317 24.05 -21.21 -11.66
CA GLU A 317 25.37 -21.47 -12.27
C GLU A 317 25.55 -20.81 -13.66
N ASN A 318 24.47 -20.32 -14.28
CA ASN A 318 24.53 -19.56 -15.53
C ASN A 318 24.73 -18.05 -15.29
N PHE A 319 24.64 -17.58 -14.04
CA PHE A 319 24.88 -16.17 -13.71
C PHE A 319 26.33 -15.79 -14.01
N VAL A 320 26.55 -14.64 -14.63
CA VAL A 320 27.87 -14.20 -15.09
C VAL A 320 28.90 -14.12 -13.96
N ASP A 321 28.46 -13.68 -12.76
CA ASP A 321 29.29 -13.56 -11.55
C ASP A 321 29.02 -14.70 -10.55
N ALA A 322 28.61 -15.88 -11.00
CA ALA A 322 28.29 -17.01 -10.12
C ALA A 322 29.44 -17.36 -9.16
N ALA A 323 30.69 -17.10 -9.53
CA ALA A 323 31.84 -17.34 -8.65
C ALA A 323 31.87 -16.45 -7.40
N GLU A 324 31.19 -15.31 -7.42
CA GLU A 324 31.13 -14.36 -6.32
C GLU A 324 29.97 -14.67 -5.35
N VAL A 325 28.97 -15.43 -5.80
CA VAL A 325 27.84 -15.88 -4.98
C VAL A 325 28.32 -16.96 -4.02
N THR A 326 28.37 -16.63 -2.73
CA THR A 326 28.89 -17.53 -1.68
C THR A 326 27.84 -18.41 -1.05
N MET A 327 26.60 -17.91 -0.88
CA MET A 327 25.49 -18.67 -0.32
C MET A 327 24.86 -19.58 -1.41
N PRO A 328 24.89 -20.91 -1.25
CA PRO A 328 24.41 -21.81 -2.31
C PRO A 328 22.87 -21.87 -2.41
N VAL A 329 22.17 -21.70 -1.30
CA VAL A 329 20.71 -21.77 -1.20
C VAL A 329 20.23 -20.74 -0.21
N ILE A 330 19.10 -20.11 -0.51
CA ILE A 330 18.36 -19.25 0.42
C ILE A 330 16.92 -19.80 0.51
N ASN A 331 16.48 -20.05 1.74
CA ASN A 331 15.11 -20.46 2.03
C ASN A 331 14.39 -19.27 2.68
N PHE A 332 13.48 -18.63 1.94
CA PHE A 332 12.60 -17.59 2.46
C PHE A 332 11.36 -18.24 3.04
N TYR A 333 11.34 -18.43 4.36
CA TYR A 333 10.15 -18.87 5.09
C TYR A 333 9.13 -17.75 5.12
N LEU A 334 7.85 -18.11 5.07
CA LEU A 334 6.73 -17.19 4.93
C LEU A 334 5.92 -17.20 6.22
N SER A 335 5.86 -16.07 6.91
CA SER A 335 5.10 -15.90 8.15
C SER A 335 4.83 -14.40 8.38
N ASP A 336 3.67 -14.08 8.93
CA ASP A 336 3.29 -12.76 9.46
C ASP A 336 3.17 -12.76 11.01
N ASP A 337 3.53 -13.87 11.65
CA ASP A 337 3.53 -14.03 13.10
C ASP A 337 4.94 -13.80 13.67
N ALA A 338 5.18 -12.60 14.23
CA ALA A 338 6.44 -12.22 14.85
C ALA A 338 6.84 -13.15 16.02
N ASN A 339 5.88 -13.75 16.76
CA ASN A 339 6.19 -14.71 17.84
C ASN A 339 6.69 -16.03 17.26
N ASN A 340 6.11 -16.48 16.14
CA ASN A 340 6.60 -17.64 15.40
C ASN A 340 8.01 -17.37 14.87
N MET A 341 8.24 -16.18 14.25
CA MET A 341 9.56 -15.77 13.77
C MET A 341 10.59 -15.82 14.90
N LEU A 342 10.31 -15.16 16.02
CA LEU A 342 11.23 -15.13 17.17
C LEU A 342 11.50 -16.51 17.77
N THR A 343 10.49 -17.38 17.79
CA THR A 343 10.64 -18.77 18.27
C THR A 343 11.61 -19.55 17.37
N ASN A 344 11.45 -19.47 16.05
CA ASN A 344 12.34 -20.13 15.09
C ASN A 344 13.76 -19.56 15.13
N PHE A 345 13.91 -18.24 15.30
CA PHE A 345 15.22 -17.62 15.50
C PHE A 345 15.91 -18.15 16.78
N LYS A 346 15.22 -18.13 17.93
CA LYS A 346 15.77 -18.62 19.20
C LYS A 346 16.13 -20.10 19.17
N ASN A 347 15.46 -20.90 18.34
CA ASN A 347 15.78 -22.31 18.12
C ASN A 347 16.98 -22.51 17.17
N GLY A 348 17.38 -21.47 16.40
CA GLY A 348 18.39 -21.55 15.36
C GLY A 348 17.88 -22.14 14.05
N ASP A 349 16.55 -22.22 13.88
CA ASP A 349 15.92 -22.72 12.66
C ASP A 349 15.93 -21.66 11.56
N TRP A 350 15.74 -20.38 11.91
CA TRP A 350 15.87 -19.22 11.04
C TRP A 350 16.99 -18.32 11.53
N LEU A 351 17.87 -17.88 10.63
CA LEU A 351 19.07 -17.10 10.95
C LEU A 351 18.88 -15.59 10.73
N LEU A 352 17.80 -15.19 10.11
CA LEU A 352 17.31 -13.82 10.06
C LEU A 352 15.79 -13.83 10.14
N ILE A 353 15.25 -12.90 10.93
CA ILE A 353 13.83 -12.57 10.96
C ILE A 353 13.66 -11.05 10.88
N ASP A 354 12.72 -10.60 10.06
CA ASP A 354 12.53 -9.19 9.71
C ASP A 354 11.37 -8.53 10.48
N ASP A 355 10.72 -9.26 11.39
CA ASP A 355 9.79 -8.71 12.36
C ASP A 355 10.05 -9.34 13.73
N VAL A 356 9.82 -8.58 14.79
CA VAL A 356 10.00 -8.99 16.18
C VAL A 356 8.83 -8.51 17.03
N PRO A 357 8.33 -9.36 17.97
CA PRO A 357 7.24 -8.95 18.83
C PRO A 357 7.56 -7.66 19.59
N THR A 358 6.66 -6.67 19.50
CA THR A 358 6.88 -5.35 20.10
C THR A 358 7.09 -5.42 21.61
N ASN A 359 6.40 -6.33 22.30
CA ASN A 359 6.53 -6.56 23.74
C ASN A 359 7.86 -7.23 24.16
N GLU A 360 8.62 -7.79 23.22
CA GLU A 360 9.92 -8.45 23.47
C GLU A 360 11.11 -7.52 23.16
N MET A 361 10.93 -6.39 22.46
CA MET A 361 12.02 -5.57 21.95
C MET A 361 13.00 -5.11 23.03
N GLU A 362 12.52 -4.71 24.21
CA GLU A 362 13.40 -4.25 25.29
C GLU A 362 14.21 -5.40 25.92
N SER A 363 13.62 -6.62 25.97
CA SER A 363 14.35 -7.81 26.43
C SER A 363 15.36 -8.29 25.41
N LEU A 364 15.02 -8.23 24.10
CA LEU A 364 15.91 -8.64 23.01
C LEU A 364 17.14 -7.76 22.92
N LYS A 365 17.02 -6.43 23.10
CA LYS A 365 18.16 -5.52 23.18
C LYS A 365 19.17 -5.91 24.28
N GLN A 366 18.69 -6.51 25.37
CA GLN A 366 19.53 -6.91 26.51
C GLN A 366 20.08 -8.33 26.36
N GLU A 367 19.26 -9.26 25.83
CA GLU A 367 19.61 -10.68 25.72
C GLU A 367 20.43 -10.98 24.45
N TYR A 368 20.17 -10.24 23.37
CA TYR A 368 20.80 -10.43 22.05
C TYR A 368 21.42 -9.14 21.51
N PRO A 369 22.33 -8.46 22.27
CA PRO A 369 22.84 -7.12 21.91
C PRO A 369 23.63 -7.08 20.60
N ASP A 370 24.15 -8.21 20.13
CA ASP A 370 24.94 -8.33 18.89
C ASP A 370 24.08 -8.88 17.71
N GLU A 371 22.88 -9.35 17.97
CA GLU A 371 22.00 -10.02 17.01
C GLU A 371 20.68 -9.26 16.78
N PHE A 372 20.22 -8.48 17.77
CA PHE A 372 19.11 -7.56 17.60
C PHE A 372 19.60 -6.23 17.04
N ILE A 373 19.26 -5.94 15.80
CA ILE A 373 19.73 -4.79 15.04
C ILE A 373 18.56 -3.83 14.84
N VAL A 374 18.85 -2.54 14.99
CA VAL A 374 17.93 -1.47 14.58
C VAL A 374 18.66 -0.61 13.56
N ALA A 375 18.38 -0.83 12.30
CA ALA A 375 18.97 -0.06 11.21
C ALA A 375 18.14 1.20 10.90
N GLY A 376 18.76 2.17 10.23
CA GLY A 376 18.06 3.33 9.67
C GLY A 376 17.28 2.92 8.43
N GLN A 377 16.05 3.44 8.28
CA GLN A 377 15.20 3.19 7.12
C GLN A 377 14.56 4.50 6.66
N ILE A 378 14.57 4.76 5.36
CA ILE A 378 14.00 5.98 4.80
C ILE A 378 12.54 5.70 4.44
N GLY A 379 11.64 6.01 5.36
CA GLY A 379 10.23 5.77 5.15
C GLY A 379 9.34 6.39 6.22
N THR A 380 8.06 6.42 5.93
CA THR A 380 7.03 6.98 6.80
C THR A 380 5.87 6.00 6.97
N TYR A 381 5.58 5.66 8.23
CA TYR A 381 4.34 5.00 8.59
C TYR A 381 3.23 6.05 8.75
N TYR A 382 2.10 5.83 8.13
CA TYR A 382 1.01 6.80 8.16
C TYR A 382 -0.36 6.13 8.13
N VAL A 383 -1.37 6.90 8.48
CA VAL A 383 -2.78 6.58 8.24
C VAL A 383 -3.21 7.35 7.01
N CYS A 384 -3.83 6.68 6.06
CA CYS A 384 -4.44 7.31 4.90
C CYS A 384 -5.97 7.30 4.98
N TRP A 385 -6.57 8.40 4.53
CA TRP A 385 -8.00 8.54 4.41
C TRP A 385 -8.43 8.30 2.97
N ASN A 386 -9.52 7.57 2.77
CA ASN A 386 -10.17 7.58 1.47
C ASN A 386 -10.79 8.98 1.24
N THR A 387 -10.37 9.67 0.19
CA THR A 387 -10.85 11.03 -0.10
C THR A 387 -12.36 11.07 -0.38
N ASN A 388 -12.94 9.93 -0.81
CA ASN A 388 -14.37 9.79 -1.08
C ASN A 388 -15.22 9.52 0.17
N GLN A 389 -14.58 9.31 1.34
CA GLN A 389 -15.30 9.08 2.60
C GLN A 389 -16.07 10.34 3.01
N ALA A 390 -17.39 10.24 3.06
CA ALA A 390 -18.23 11.33 3.55
C ALA A 390 -18.08 11.47 5.07
N LEU A 391 -17.69 12.67 5.54
CA LEU A 391 -17.45 12.95 6.96
C LEU A 391 -18.51 13.87 7.59
N LEU A 392 -19.17 14.74 6.81
CA LEU A 392 -20.21 15.59 7.34
C LEU A 392 -21.42 14.77 7.82
N PRO A 393 -22.08 15.18 8.93
CA PRO A 393 -23.24 14.46 9.45
C PRO A 393 -24.42 14.51 8.47
N GLU A 394 -25.27 13.51 8.53
CA GLU A 394 -26.52 13.48 7.75
C GLU A 394 -27.37 14.73 8.00
N GLY A 395 -27.79 15.41 6.94
CA GLY A 395 -28.58 16.63 7.03
C GLY A 395 -27.77 17.91 7.26
N SER A 396 -26.44 17.86 7.05
CA SER A 396 -25.62 19.09 7.08
C SER A 396 -26.12 20.14 6.10
N ASP A 397 -26.08 21.42 6.55
CA ASP A 397 -26.44 22.57 5.70
C ASP A 397 -25.34 22.91 4.67
N ILE A 398 -24.12 22.32 4.77
CA ILE A 398 -23.01 22.50 3.85
C ILE A 398 -23.25 21.56 2.66
N THR A 399 -23.56 22.13 1.49
CA THR A 399 -23.96 21.37 0.29
C THR A 399 -23.18 21.75 -0.97
N ASP A 400 -22.47 22.87 -0.97
CA ASP A 400 -21.57 23.24 -2.06
C ASP A 400 -20.36 22.30 -2.04
N PRO A 401 -20.02 21.64 -3.17
CA PRO A 401 -18.96 20.62 -3.19
C PRO A 401 -17.59 21.15 -2.70
N ALA A 402 -17.21 22.37 -3.04
CA ALA A 402 -15.93 22.93 -2.60
C ALA A 402 -15.95 23.29 -1.09
N GLU A 403 -17.11 23.71 -0.55
CA GLU A 403 -17.27 23.93 0.89
C GLU A 403 -17.29 22.60 1.65
N VAL A 404 -17.92 21.54 1.09
CA VAL A 404 -17.88 20.18 1.64
C VAL A 404 -16.43 19.69 1.72
N GLU A 405 -15.66 19.80 0.64
CA GLU A 405 -14.26 19.34 0.62
C GLU A 405 -13.41 20.10 1.65
N LYS A 406 -13.53 21.42 1.75
CA LYS A 406 -12.82 22.20 2.77
C LYS A 406 -13.21 21.80 4.19
N ALA A 407 -14.49 21.52 4.44
CA ALA A 407 -14.93 21.01 5.74
C ALA A 407 -14.32 19.62 6.02
N GLN A 408 -14.28 18.74 5.05
CA GLN A 408 -13.67 17.41 5.18
C GLN A 408 -12.16 17.48 5.45
N GLN A 409 -11.44 18.41 4.79
CA GLN A 409 -10.01 18.67 5.08
C GLN A 409 -9.81 19.09 6.56
N GLU A 410 -10.60 20.04 7.05
CA GLU A 410 -10.55 20.48 8.46
C GLU A 410 -10.88 19.31 9.42
N ILE A 411 -11.87 18.47 9.08
CA ILE A 411 -12.26 17.33 9.92
C ILE A 411 -11.14 16.28 9.94
N ARG A 412 -10.57 15.90 8.79
CA ARG A 412 -9.44 14.96 8.72
C ARG A 412 -8.25 15.48 9.53
N ARG A 413 -7.90 16.78 9.37
CA ARG A 413 -6.85 17.41 10.17
C ARG A 413 -7.14 17.32 11.67
N ALA A 414 -8.36 17.62 12.08
CA ALA A 414 -8.75 17.57 13.49
C ALA A 414 -8.60 16.16 14.08
N ILE A 415 -9.03 15.12 13.35
CA ILE A 415 -8.82 13.72 13.76
C ILE A 415 -7.33 13.41 13.88
N ASN A 416 -6.52 13.81 12.91
CA ASN A 416 -5.07 13.56 12.89
C ASN A 416 -4.32 14.25 14.05
N LEU A 417 -4.87 15.34 14.59
CA LEU A 417 -4.36 16.06 15.78
C LEU A 417 -4.65 15.35 17.10
N LEU A 418 -5.64 14.42 17.14
CA LEU A 418 -5.98 13.68 18.35
C LEU A 418 -4.97 12.58 18.70
N TYR A 419 -4.06 12.24 17.79
CA TYR A 419 -3.12 11.13 17.93
C TYR A 419 -1.80 11.57 18.57
N ASP A 420 -1.45 10.97 19.71
CA ASP A 420 -0.13 11.12 20.34
C ASP A 420 0.89 10.19 19.67
N ARG A 421 1.71 10.77 18.80
CA ARG A 421 2.75 10.06 18.06
C ARG A 421 3.89 9.58 18.97
N ASN A 422 4.12 10.30 20.10
CA ASN A 422 5.15 9.88 21.05
C ASN A 422 4.75 8.60 21.79
N TYR A 423 3.46 8.43 22.12
CA TYR A 423 2.97 7.18 22.67
C TYR A 423 3.15 6.02 21.67
N ILE A 424 2.86 6.25 20.39
CA ILE A 424 3.03 5.23 19.36
C ILE A 424 4.49 4.77 19.27
N VAL A 425 5.46 5.69 19.21
CA VAL A 425 6.86 5.33 19.03
C VAL A 425 7.52 4.78 20.29
N ASN A 426 7.13 5.27 21.49
CA ASN A 426 7.80 4.91 22.74
C ASN A 426 7.16 3.71 23.43
N ASP A 427 5.83 3.55 23.36
CA ASP A 427 5.09 2.55 24.12
C ASP A 427 4.63 1.37 23.22
N ILE A 428 4.41 1.61 21.91
CA ILE A 428 4.06 0.56 20.96
C ILE A 428 5.28 0.14 20.14
N GLY A 429 5.88 1.06 19.38
CA GLY A 429 6.97 0.75 18.45
C GLY A 429 8.27 0.31 19.10
N GLN A 430 8.75 1.05 20.10
CA GLN A 430 9.91 0.74 20.96
C GLN A 430 11.26 0.48 20.23
N ALA A 431 11.34 0.69 18.92
CA ALA A 431 12.52 0.42 18.10
C ALA A 431 13.25 1.70 17.62
N GLY A 432 13.06 2.83 18.32
CA GLY A 432 13.77 4.07 17.98
C GLY A 432 13.17 4.86 16.83
N GLN A 433 11.95 4.54 16.42
CA GLN A 433 11.18 5.35 15.46
C GLN A 433 11.08 6.80 15.92
N VAL A 434 10.97 7.73 14.99
CA VAL A 434 10.85 9.16 15.27
C VAL A 434 9.43 9.65 14.94
N PRO A 435 8.72 10.38 15.82
CA PRO A 435 7.42 10.95 15.50
C PRO A 435 7.47 11.78 14.22
N ALA A 436 6.59 11.49 13.25
CA ALA A 436 6.61 12.16 11.96
C ALA A 436 5.72 13.40 11.94
N SER A 437 6.31 14.53 11.57
CA SER A 437 5.62 15.82 11.40
C SER A 437 5.25 16.11 9.94
N SER A 438 5.82 15.35 8.99
CA SER A 438 5.69 15.48 7.53
C SER A 438 5.57 14.09 6.88
N PHE A 439 5.26 14.04 5.60
CA PHE A 439 5.17 12.79 4.86
C PHE A 439 6.50 12.37 4.22
N VAL A 440 7.22 13.32 3.61
CA VAL A 440 8.58 13.03 3.11
C VAL A 440 9.47 12.65 4.28
N ALA A 441 10.07 11.47 4.21
CA ALA A 441 10.75 10.85 5.35
C ALA A 441 12.05 11.53 5.75
N MET A 442 12.39 11.39 7.03
CA MET A 442 13.74 11.64 7.54
C MET A 442 14.75 10.76 6.78
N GLY A 443 15.87 11.36 6.39
CA GLY A 443 16.88 10.73 5.53
C GLY A 443 16.90 11.29 4.12
N MET A 444 15.79 11.85 3.63
CA MET A 444 15.78 12.60 2.38
C MET A 444 16.44 13.98 2.54
N THR A 445 17.28 14.34 1.56
CA THR A 445 18.02 15.61 1.59
C THR A 445 17.32 16.69 0.76
N ASP A 446 17.47 17.94 1.20
CA ASP A 446 17.07 19.14 0.46
C ASP A 446 18.21 19.64 -0.45
N ALA A 447 17.94 20.66 -1.27
CA ALA A 447 18.89 21.27 -2.20
C ALA A 447 20.20 21.75 -1.56
N ASP A 448 20.18 22.17 -0.32
CA ASP A 448 21.34 22.65 0.43
C ASP A 448 22.07 21.55 1.25
N GLY A 449 21.56 20.31 1.19
CA GLY A 449 22.07 19.16 1.91
C GLY A 449 21.54 19.00 3.35
N SER A 450 20.62 19.88 3.80
CA SER A 450 19.85 19.66 5.02
C SER A 450 18.81 18.55 4.83
N GLN A 451 18.13 18.14 5.89
CA GLN A 451 17.03 17.20 5.77
C GLN A 451 15.81 17.90 5.15
N PHE A 452 15.18 17.27 4.16
CA PHE A 452 14.02 17.84 3.47
C PHE A 452 12.88 18.17 4.46
N TYR A 453 12.57 17.26 5.38
CA TYR A 453 11.49 17.46 6.36
C TYR A 453 11.75 18.65 7.32
N GLU A 454 13.00 19.06 7.53
CA GLU A 454 13.35 20.21 8.38
C GLU A 454 12.90 21.55 7.77
N ASN A 455 12.63 21.57 6.45
CA ASN A 455 12.13 22.72 5.73
C ASN A 455 10.63 22.54 5.32
N ALA A 456 9.99 21.46 5.78
CA ALA A 456 8.61 21.14 5.44
C ALA A 456 7.62 22.08 6.13
N GLY A 457 6.63 22.53 5.38
CA GLY A 457 5.56 23.41 5.85
C GLY A 457 6.04 24.84 6.18
N ASP A 458 5.10 25.77 6.27
CA ASP A 458 5.35 27.18 6.66
C ASP A 458 4.67 27.45 8.00
N ASN A 459 5.05 26.67 9.03
CA ASN A 459 4.44 26.69 10.36
C ASN A 459 5.32 27.46 11.35
N GLU A 460 4.80 28.56 11.91
CA GLU A 460 5.52 29.36 12.87
C GLU A 460 5.74 28.57 14.18
N GLY A 461 6.98 28.29 14.50
CA GLY A 461 7.40 27.70 15.78
C GLY A 461 7.68 26.19 15.76
N PHE A 462 7.40 25.47 14.67
CA PHE A 462 7.77 24.07 14.50
C PHE A 462 8.04 23.72 13.03
N VAL A 463 8.71 22.59 12.82
CA VAL A 463 8.99 22.02 11.50
C VAL A 463 7.92 20.99 11.15
N GLY A 464 7.43 21.04 9.92
CA GLY A 464 6.40 20.11 9.42
C GLY A 464 4.97 20.63 9.54
N TYR A 465 4.00 19.73 9.42
CA TYR A 465 2.56 20.02 9.33
C TYR A 465 1.82 19.76 10.64
N TYR A 466 2.46 19.05 11.56
CA TYR A 466 1.96 18.74 12.90
C TYR A 466 3.05 19.03 13.92
N ASP A 467 2.71 19.73 15.00
CA ASP A 467 3.61 19.81 16.15
C ASP A 467 3.52 18.48 16.93
N VAL A 468 4.57 17.67 16.79
CA VAL A 468 4.65 16.33 17.38
C VAL A 468 5.33 16.32 18.76
N SER A 469 5.64 17.50 19.32
CA SER A 469 6.22 17.59 20.65
C SER A 469 5.23 17.20 21.75
N ASN A 470 5.73 16.65 22.85
CA ASN A 470 4.89 16.36 24.03
C ASN A 470 4.21 17.60 24.60
N GLU A 471 4.84 18.75 24.46
CA GLU A 471 4.34 20.04 24.92
C GLU A 471 3.09 20.50 24.14
N ALA A 472 3.00 20.14 22.87
CA ALA A 472 1.89 20.51 21.98
C ALA A 472 0.63 19.65 22.15
N LEU A 473 0.68 18.51 22.80
CA LEU A 473 -0.45 17.56 22.88
C LEU A 473 -1.75 18.21 23.37
N THR A 474 -1.67 19.10 24.36
CA THR A 474 -2.86 19.80 24.88
C THR A 474 -3.40 20.81 23.86
N ASP A 475 -2.54 21.53 23.17
CA ASP A 475 -2.93 22.55 22.20
C ASP A 475 -3.50 21.87 20.94
N ASN A 476 -2.88 20.78 20.48
CA ASN A 476 -3.38 19.93 19.38
C ASN A 476 -4.80 19.39 19.69
N PHE A 477 -4.98 18.85 20.90
CA PHE A 477 -6.30 18.38 21.35
C PHE A 477 -7.35 19.50 21.35
N ASN A 478 -7.00 20.68 21.88
CA ASN A 478 -7.90 21.81 21.91
C ASN A 478 -8.26 22.30 20.50
N GLU A 479 -7.28 22.41 19.59
CA GLU A 479 -7.50 22.76 18.19
C GLU A 479 -8.46 21.76 17.53
N ALA A 480 -8.22 20.47 17.70
CA ALA A 480 -9.09 19.41 17.18
C ALA A 480 -10.53 19.56 17.66
N MET A 481 -10.74 19.76 18.97
CA MET A 481 -12.05 19.93 19.56
C MET A 481 -12.76 21.20 19.06
N GLU A 482 -12.03 22.30 18.87
CA GLU A 482 -12.59 23.53 18.29
C GLU A 482 -13.03 23.34 16.84
N ILE A 483 -12.28 22.62 16.04
CA ILE A 483 -12.63 22.31 14.65
C ILE A 483 -13.86 21.39 14.61
N LEU A 484 -13.85 20.28 15.33
CA LEU A 484 -14.95 19.31 15.31
C LEU A 484 -16.27 19.90 15.79
N LYS A 485 -16.26 20.80 16.79
CA LYS A 485 -17.45 21.51 17.26
C LYS A 485 -18.09 22.44 16.22
N LYS A 486 -17.42 22.76 15.10
CA LYS A 486 -18.04 23.51 14.00
C LYS A 486 -18.99 22.62 13.18
N TYR A 487 -18.78 21.32 13.18
CA TYR A 487 -19.44 20.37 12.26
C TYR A 487 -20.35 19.39 12.98
N TYR A 488 -20.12 19.11 14.27
CA TYR A 488 -20.80 18.04 14.99
C TYR A 488 -21.43 18.52 16.29
N ASP A 489 -22.49 17.82 16.67
CA ASP A 489 -23.16 18.03 17.96
C ASP A 489 -22.26 17.53 19.09
N PHE A 490 -22.02 18.40 20.08
CA PHE A 490 -21.16 18.10 21.22
C PHE A 490 -21.97 18.16 22.53
N ASP A 491 -21.98 17.08 23.29
CA ASP A 491 -22.57 17.02 24.62
C ASP A 491 -21.57 17.48 25.68
N GLU A 492 -21.79 18.65 26.22
CA GLU A 492 -20.94 19.24 27.27
C GLU A 492 -20.95 18.43 28.59
N ALA A 493 -21.95 17.57 28.85
CA ALA A 493 -22.01 16.77 30.05
C ALA A 493 -21.12 15.53 30.00
N SER A 494 -21.08 14.86 28.85
CA SER A 494 -20.23 13.71 28.59
C SER A 494 -18.89 14.08 27.97
N GLN A 495 -18.74 15.31 27.45
CA GLN A 495 -17.59 15.77 26.67
C GLN A 495 -17.37 14.93 25.39
N GLN A 496 -18.47 14.55 24.70
CA GLN A 496 -18.44 13.67 23.54
C GLN A 496 -19.25 14.21 22.36
N PHE A 497 -18.82 13.91 21.15
CA PHE A 497 -19.60 14.09 19.93
C PHE A 497 -20.66 12.99 19.81
N THR A 498 -21.83 13.31 19.24
CA THR A 498 -23.00 12.41 19.23
C THR A 498 -23.48 12.01 17.84
N ASN A 499 -23.03 12.74 16.80
CA ASN A 499 -23.48 12.55 15.42
C ASN A 499 -22.30 12.41 14.42
N PHE A 500 -21.12 12.02 14.88
CA PHE A 500 -20.00 11.70 13.99
C PHE A 500 -20.27 10.37 13.29
N PRO A 501 -20.03 10.24 11.96
CA PRO A 501 -20.19 8.97 11.25
C PRO A 501 -19.22 7.92 11.77
N THR A 502 -19.65 6.65 11.75
CA THR A 502 -18.77 5.54 12.12
C THR A 502 -17.67 5.38 11.08
N LEU A 503 -16.45 5.25 11.54
CA LEU A 503 -15.27 4.97 10.71
C LEU A 503 -14.90 3.49 10.76
N THR A 504 -14.22 3.00 9.73
CA THR A 504 -13.58 1.69 9.71
C THR A 504 -12.09 1.87 9.44
N TYR A 505 -11.24 1.36 10.32
CA TYR A 505 -9.79 1.33 10.15
C TYR A 505 -9.35 -0.02 9.65
N LEU A 506 -8.85 -0.04 8.43
CA LEU A 506 -8.34 -1.22 7.75
C LEU A 506 -6.83 -1.39 8.01
N TYR A 507 -6.41 -2.61 8.37
CA TYR A 507 -4.99 -2.94 8.55
C TYR A 507 -4.72 -4.41 8.20
N ASN A 508 -3.48 -4.71 7.77
CA ASN A 508 -3.06 -6.10 7.55
C ASN A 508 -2.62 -6.77 8.85
N THR A 509 -2.66 -8.10 8.85
CA THR A 509 -2.29 -8.91 10.02
C THR A 509 -0.87 -8.58 10.48
N SER A 510 -0.76 -8.03 11.66
CA SER A 510 0.46 -7.76 12.43
C SER A 510 0.07 -7.31 13.83
N GLU A 511 0.81 -7.76 14.85
CA GLU A 511 0.59 -7.35 16.23
C GLU A 511 0.79 -5.84 16.41
N GLY A 512 1.85 -5.28 15.81
CA GLY A 512 2.14 -3.85 15.87
C GLY A 512 1.04 -3.01 15.22
N HIS A 513 0.54 -3.40 14.05
CA HIS A 513 -0.55 -2.68 13.38
C HIS A 513 -1.85 -2.73 14.17
N LYS A 514 -2.16 -3.89 14.79
CA LYS A 514 -3.30 -4.05 15.69
C LYS A 514 -3.20 -3.12 16.90
N MET A 515 -2.06 -3.10 17.58
CA MET A 515 -1.84 -2.23 18.76
C MET A 515 -1.98 -0.74 18.41
N ILE A 516 -1.46 -0.32 17.25
CA ILE A 516 -1.67 1.05 16.74
C ILE A 516 -3.16 1.29 16.49
N GLY A 517 -3.86 0.40 15.79
CA GLY A 517 -5.30 0.51 15.53
C GLY A 517 -6.13 0.61 16.82
N GLU A 518 -5.85 -0.21 17.83
CA GLU A 518 -6.51 -0.16 19.15
C GLU A 518 -6.25 1.15 19.88
N TYR A 519 -5.03 1.68 19.77
CA TYR A 519 -4.71 3.02 20.31
C TYR A 519 -5.52 4.12 19.61
N LEU A 520 -5.51 4.16 18.26
CA LEU A 520 -6.27 5.15 17.49
C LEU A 520 -7.78 5.08 17.80
N GLN A 521 -8.32 3.86 17.88
CA GLN A 521 -9.72 3.63 18.29
C GLN A 521 -10.01 4.20 19.67
N SER A 522 -9.12 3.96 20.63
CA SER A 522 -9.26 4.46 22.01
C SER A 522 -9.22 5.99 22.07
N ALA A 523 -8.32 6.62 21.32
CA ALA A 523 -8.21 8.09 21.26
C ALA A 523 -9.50 8.72 20.70
N LEU A 524 -10.09 8.13 19.66
CA LEU A 524 -11.35 8.60 19.07
C LEU A 524 -12.56 8.33 20.00
N ALA A 525 -12.60 7.17 20.63
CA ALA A 525 -13.67 6.82 21.58
C ALA A 525 -13.73 7.78 22.78
N ALA A 526 -12.58 8.31 23.21
CA ALA A 526 -12.50 9.28 24.30
C ALA A 526 -13.29 10.58 24.01
N VAL A 527 -13.47 10.93 22.74
CA VAL A 527 -14.24 12.10 22.30
C VAL A 527 -15.61 11.73 21.69
N GLY A 528 -16.03 10.46 21.77
CA GLY A 528 -17.33 9.99 21.29
C GLY A 528 -17.39 9.63 19.81
N ILE A 529 -16.25 9.43 19.16
CA ILE A 529 -16.15 8.99 17.76
C ILE A 529 -15.98 7.47 17.73
N THR A 530 -16.86 6.78 17.00
CA THR A 530 -16.80 5.32 16.84
C THR A 530 -15.94 4.96 15.65
N MET A 531 -14.95 4.09 15.87
CA MET A 531 -14.13 3.50 14.83
C MET A 531 -14.09 1.98 15.01
N ASN A 532 -14.44 1.24 13.95
CA ASN A 532 -14.29 -0.21 13.89
C ASN A 532 -12.88 -0.57 13.41
N LEU A 533 -12.36 -1.70 13.84
CA LEU A 533 -11.10 -2.25 13.38
C LEU A 533 -11.39 -3.41 12.42
N GLU A 534 -10.76 -3.42 11.25
CA GLU A 534 -10.87 -4.48 10.25
C GLU A 534 -9.48 -5.00 9.91
N ASN A 535 -9.24 -6.28 10.23
CA ASN A 535 -8.00 -6.97 9.92
C ASN A 535 -8.19 -7.80 8.66
N GLN A 536 -7.21 -7.75 7.77
CA GLN A 536 -7.17 -8.58 6.57
C GLN A 536 -5.77 -9.20 6.39
N GLU A 537 -5.71 -10.33 5.70
CA GLU A 537 -4.45 -10.90 5.21
C GLU A 537 -3.80 -9.95 4.20
N TRP A 538 -2.47 -9.99 4.08
CA TRP A 538 -1.68 -8.99 3.34
C TRP A 538 -2.16 -8.73 1.90
N ASN A 539 -2.32 -9.78 1.09
CA ASN A 539 -2.71 -9.62 -0.30
C ASN A 539 -4.15 -9.08 -0.46
N THR A 540 -5.08 -9.58 0.38
CA THR A 540 -6.46 -9.06 0.43
C THR A 540 -6.48 -7.60 0.87
N PHE A 541 -5.66 -7.24 1.85
CA PHE A 541 -5.52 -5.87 2.33
C PHE A 541 -5.04 -4.92 1.24
N LEU A 542 -4.03 -5.32 0.45
CA LEU A 542 -3.52 -4.52 -0.66
C LEU A 542 -4.62 -4.24 -1.70
N GLU A 543 -5.37 -5.27 -2.11
CA GLU A 543 -6.47 -5.11 -3.07
C GLU A 543 -7.60 -4.24 -2.53
N THR A 544 -8.02 -4.46 -1.27
CA THR A 544 -9.08 -3.65 -0.63
C THR A 544 -8.67 -2.18 -0.56
N ARG A 545 -7.42 -1.90 -0.22
CA ARG A 545 -6.88 -0.53 -0.13
C ARG A 545 -6.79 0.13 -1.51
N LYS A 546 -6.26 -0.57 -2.53
CA LYS A 546 -6.19 -0.09 -3.92
C LYS A 546 -7.56 0.24 -4.51
N ASN A 547 -8.57 -0.56 -4.18
CA ASN A 547 -9.94 -0.33 -4.63
C ASN A 547 -10.65 0.81 -3.88
N GLY A 548 -10.09 1.30 -2.77
CA GLY A 548 -10.70 2.34 -1.96
C GLY A 548 -11.84 1.86 -1.09
N ASP A 549 -11.93 0.57 -0.77
CA ASP A 549 -13.00 -0.05 0.01
C ASP A 549 -12.75 0.11 1.52
N TYR A 550 -12.44 1.31 1.98
CA TYR A 550 -12.14 1.63 3.38
C TYR A 550 -12.48 3.09 3.72
N SER A 551 -12.64 3.42 4.99
CA SER A 551 -12.73 4.82 5.47
C SER A 551 -11.35 5.41 5.71
N ILE A 552 -10.59 4.74 6.58
CA ILE A 552 -9.18 5.02 6.88
C ILE A 552 -8.42 3.70 6.89
N ALA A 553 -7.16 3.73 6.49
CA ALA A 553 -6.34 2.53 6.45
C ALA A 553 -4.93 2.80 6.98
N ARG A 554 -4.31 1.76 7.50
CA ARG A 554 -2.87 1.72 7.73
C ARG A 554 -2.16 1.83 6.39
N ASN A 555 -1.06 2.56 6.34
CA ASN A 555 -0.17 2.56 5.20
C ASN A 555 1.28 2.80 5.63
N GLY A 556 2.21 2.54 4.74
CA GLY A 556 3.62 2.83 4.91
C GLY A 556 4.27 3.01 3.54
N TRP A 557 5.21 3.93 3.46
CA TRP A 557 5.99 4.14 2.25
C TRP A 557 7.47 4.16 2.61
N LEU A 558 8.23 3.29 1.98
CA LEU A 558 9.69 3.31 1.98
C LEU A 558 10.16 3.94 0.69
N ALA A 559 11.26 4.67 0.75
CA ALA A 559 11.82 5.28 -0.45
C ALA A 559 12.24 4.22 -1.47
N ASP A 560 11.83 4.39 -2.71
CA ASP A 560 12.24 3.52 -3.82
C ASP A 560 13.62 3.93 -4.35
N TYR A 561 13.94 5.23 -4.23
CA TYR A 561 15.21 5.84 -4.62
C TYR A 561 15.44 7.11 -3.79
N ASN A 562 16.69 7.61 -3.79
CA ASN A 562 17.10 8.73 -2.92
C ASN A 562 16.78 10.11 -3.53
N ASP A 563 15.52 10.40 -3.71
CA ASP A 563 15.02 11.74 -4.11
C ASP A 563 13.64 11.97 -3.48
N PRO A 564 13.35 13.15 -2.89
CA PRO A 564 12.06 13.41 -2.22
C PRO A 564 10.83 13.20 -3.10
N ILE A 565 10.98 13.28 -4.43
CA ILE A 565 9.87 13.09 -5.36
C ILE A 565 9.25 11.69 -5.25
N CYS A 566 10.00 10.67 -4.80
CA CYS A 566 9.47 9.32 -4.62
C CYS A 566 8.37 9.22 -3.55
N PHE A 567 8.26 10.23 -2.67
CA PHE A 567 7.17 10.38 -1.71
C PHE A 567 6.00 11.19 -2.29
N LEU A 568 6.20 11.90 -3.38
CA LEU A 568 5.25 12.87 -3.90
C LEU A 568 4.58 12.39 -5.19
N ASP A 569 5.29 11.78 -6.12
CA ASP A 569 4.74 11.39 -7.42
C ASP A 569 3.81 10.17 -7.35
N MET A 570 3.87 9.38 -6.28
CA MET A 570 2.93 8.28 -6.03
C MET A 570 1.47 8.72 -5.89
N TRP A 571 1.20 10.00 -5.67
CA TRP A 571 -0.14 10.55 -5.45
C TRP A 571 -0.78 11.12 -6.72
N THR A 572 -0.13 11.04 -7.87
CA THR A 572 -0.73 11.43 -9.15
C THR A 572 -1.90 10.51 -9.51
N THR A 573 -2.81 11.01 -10.32
CA THR A 573 -3.99 10.23 -10.75
C THR A 573 -3.64 9.00 -11.55
N ALA A 574 -2.51 9.00 -12.25
CA ALA A 574 -2.01 7.88 -13.05
C ALA A 574 -1.28 6.82 -12.20
N SER A 575 -0.89 7.13 -10.97
CA SER A 575 -0.13 6.21 -10.12
C SER A 575 -1.00 5.07 -9.57
N GLY A 576 -0.54 3.82 -9.69
CA GLY A 576 -1.15 2.66 -9.05
C GLY A 576 -1.08 2.69 -7.53
N ASN A 577 -0.17 3.51 -6.97
CA ASN A 577 0.04 3.68 -5.53
C ASN A 577 -0.79 4.82 -4.91
N ASN A 578 -1.70 5.46 -5.67
CA ASN A 578 -2.61 6.48 -5.16
C ASN A 578 -3.75 5.85 -4.34
N ASP A 579 -3.42 5.30 -3.20
CA ASP A 579 -4.34 4.55 -2.34
C ASP A 579 -5.46 5.42 -1.75
N VAL A 580 -5.24 6.73 -1.59
CA VAL A 580 -6.27 7.66 -1.06
C VAL A 580 -7.33 8.03 -2.09
N GLN A 581 -7.20 7.56 -3.34
CA GLN A 581 -8.15 7.75 -4.44
C GLN A 581 -8.24 9.19 -4.92
N PHE A 582 -7.16 9.98 -4.84
CA PHE A 582 -7.14 11.35 -5.37
C PHE A 582 -7.46 11.39 -6.87
N GLY A 583 -8.39 12.27 -7.25
CA GLY A 583 -8.85 12.43 -8.62
C GLY A 583 -9.66 11.24 -9.14
N ARG A 584 -10.10 10.36 -8.25
CA ARG A 584 -10.94 9.19 -8.56
C ARG A 584 -12.24 9.26 -7.77
N GLY A 585 -13.37 8.95 -8.38
CA GLY A 585 -14.66 8.99 -7.71
C GLY A 585 -15.23 10.40 -7.50
N ALA A 586 -15.83 10.67 -6.34
CA ALA A 586 -16.61 11.89 -6.10
C ALA A 586 -15.75 13.18 -6.08
N ASP A 587 -14.49 13.10 -5.65
CA ASP A 587 -13.58 14.23 -5.59
C ASP A 587 -13.08 14.69 -6.96
N ALA A 588 -13.14 13.83 -8.00
CA ALA A 588 -12.62 14.10 -9.34
C ALA A 588 -13.19 15.37 -10.00
N THR A 589 -14.33 15.86 -9.54
CA THR A 589 -14.98 17.05 -10.09
C THR A 589 -15.02 18.23 -9.11
N VAL A 590 -14.50 18.10 -7.89
CA VAL A 590 -14.53 19.15 -6.87
C VAL A 590 -13.50 20.24 -7.19
N LYS A 591 -13.97 21.46 -7.40
CA LYS A 591 -13.15 22.63 -7.68
C LYS A 591 -12.82 23.37 -6.37
N ALA A 592 -11.77 22.96 -5.67
CA ALA A 592 -11.40 23.51 -4.36
C ALA A 592 -9.91 23.90 -4.24
N TYR A 593 -9.13 23.71 -5.29
CA TYR A 593 -7.69 23.88 -5.25
C TYR A 593 -7.19 24.93 -6.23
N SER A 594 -6.17 25.67 -5.83
CA SER A 594 -5.53 26.69 -6.65
C SER A 594 -4.02 26.61 -6.49
N LEU A 595 -3.29 26.82 -7.59
CA LEU A 595 -1.84 26.83 -7.66
C LEU A 595 -1.36 28.02 -8.46
N ASP A 596 -0.34 28.74 -7.98
CA ASP A 596 0.35 29.80 -8.69
C ASP A 596 1.86 29.64 -8.52
N LEU A 597 2.55 29.29 -9.59
CA LEU A 597 4.00 29.07 -9.65
C LEU A 597 4.79 30.24 -10.25
N THR A 598 4.13 31.39 -10.47
CA THR A 598 4.77 32.55 -11.12
C THR A 598 5.95 33.11 -10.31
N ASP A 599 5.94 32.98 -8.98
CA ASP A 599 7.04 33.37 -8.10
C ASP A 599 8.31 32.50 -8.30
N LEU A 600 8.16 31.30 -8.82
CA LEU A 600 9.24 30.37 -9.15
C LEU A 600 9.64 30.41 -10.63
N GLY A 601 9.04 31.33 -11.39
CA GLY A 601 9.37 31.53 -12.81
C GLY A 601 8.58 30.62 -13.77
N TYR A 602 7.51 29.99 -13.31
CA TYR A 602 6.61 29.19 -14.13
C TYR A 602 5.36 29.99 -14.53
N ASP A 603 4.87 29.76 -15.73
CA ASP A 603 3.58 30.33 -16.20
C ASP A 603 2.39 29.49 -15.66
N THR A 604 2.66 28.42 -14.91
CA THR A 604 1.65 27.49 -14.39
C THR A 604 0.76 28.18 -13.38
N LYS A 605 -0.52 28.19 -13.68
CA LYS A 605 -1.57 28.74 -12.84
C LYS A 605 -2.83 27.91 -12.96
N VAL A 606 -3.30 27.41 -11.83
CA VAL A 606 -4.60 26.73 -11.72
C VAL A 606 -5.46 27.56 -10.80
N GLU A 607 -6.60 28.06 -11.28
CA GLU A 607 -7.61 28.78 -10.49
C GLU A 607 -8.85 27.91 -10.35
N ASP A 608 -9.24 27.61 -9.10
CA ASP A 608 -10.39 26.76 -8.78
C ASP A 608 -10.36 25.42 -9.57
N GLY A 609 -9.21 24.76 -9.54
CA GLY A 609 -9.02 23.43 -10.13
C GLY A 609 -9.50 22.30 -9.23
N THR A 610 -9.60 21.09 -9.78
CA THR A 610 -9.64 19.85 -8.98
C THR A 610 -8.29 19.61 -8.34
N TRP A 611 -8.23 18.73 -7.36
CA TRP A 611 -6.95 18.33 -6.78
C TRP A 611 -6.01 17.76 -7.85
N ALA A 612 -6.52 16.89 -8.72
CA ALA A 612 -5.78 16.27 -9.82
C ALA A 612 -5.25 17.29 -10.81
N GLU A 613 -6.10 18.20 -11.31
CA GLU A 613 -5.68 19.29 -12.23
C GLU A 613 -4.53 20.12 -11.63
N THR A 614 -4.47 20.22 -10.30
CA THR A 614 -3.48 21.03 -9.59
C THR A 614 -2.21 20.25 -9.30
N TYR A 615 -2.36 19.02 -8.77
CA TYR A 615 -1.24 18.20 -8.31
C TYR A 615 -0.47 17.58 -9.47
N ASP A 616 -1.17 16.98 -10.44
CA ASP A 616 -0.53 16.33 -11.59
C ASP A 616 0.31 17.32 -12.41
N VAL A 617 -0.20 18.57 -12.60
CA VAL A 617 0.58 19.65 -13.24
C VAL A 617 1.82 20.00 -12.42
N LEU A 618 1.69 20.10 -11.10
CA LEU A 618 2.82 20.42 -10.22
C LEU A 618 3.91 19.33 -10.27
N ILE A 619 3.52 18.06 -10.21
CA ILE A 619 4.47 16.93 -10.34
C ILE A 619 5.13 16.93 -11.71
N SER A 620 4.40 17.22 -12.79
CA SER A 620 4.97 17.37 -14.13
C SER A 620 6.00 18.51 -14.20
N ASP A 621 5.70 19.67 -13.59
CA ASP A 621 6.64 20.79 -13.51
C ASP A 621 7.90 20.43 -12.70
N ILE A 622 7.77 19.68 -11.59
CA ILE A 622 8.90 19.16 -10.80
C ILE A 622 9.79 18.26 -11.66
N LYS A 623 9.20 17.31 -12.38
CA LYS A 623 9.92 16.34 -13.22
C LYS A 623 10.61 17.00 -14.43
N SER A 624 10.07 18.10 -14.91
CA SER A 624 10.65 18.89 -16.02
C SER A 624 11.65 19.96 -15.57
N CYS A 625 11.73 20.26 -14.27
CA CYS A 625 12.60 21.32 -13.73
C CYS A 625 14.07 20.89 -13.70
N THR A 626 14.94 21.59 -14.42
CA THR A 626 16.39 21.33 -14.46
C THR A 626 17.19 22.18 -13.48
N ASP A 627 16.60 23.21 -12.89
CA ASP A 627 17.22 24.01 -11.83
C ASP A 627 16.95 23.39 -10.48
N ASN A 628 17.98 22.83 -9.85
CA ASN A 628 17.86 22.03 -8.64
C ASN A 628 17.21 22.79 -7.47
N GLU A 629 17.60 24.06 -7.26
CA GLU A 629 17.03 24.85 -6.16
C GLU A 629 15.54 25.13 -6.36
N THR A 630 15.13 25.42 -7.57
CA THR A 630 13.71 25.61 -7.92
C THR A 630 12.94 24.32 -7.82
N ARG A 631 13.51 23.20 -8.26
CA ARG A 631 12.89 21.88 -8.21
C ARG A 631 12.52 21.49 -6.77
N TYR A 632 13.41 21.67 -5.81
CA TYR A 632 13.12 21.40 -4.40
C TYR A 632 12.03 22.32 -3.84
N LYS A 633 12.01 23.58 -4.20
CA LYS A 633 10.91 24.50 -3.83
C LYS A 633 9.56 24.04 -4.38
N LEU A 634 9.54 23.49 -5.59
CA LEU A 634 8.33 22.91 -6.16
C LEU A 634 7.91 21.64 -5.38
N MET A 635 8.86 20.78 -4.96
CA MET A 635 8.57 19.60 -4.16
C MET A 635 7.98 19.96 -2.78
N HIS A 636 8.49 21.01 -2.12
CA HIS A 636 7.86 21.53 -0.89
C HIS A 636 6.43 22.00 -1.14
N LYS A 637 6.15 22.67 -2.27
CA LYS A 637 4.76 23.03 -2.63
C LYS A 637 3.87 21.82 -2.88
N ALA A 638 4.42 20.74 -3.43
CA ALA A 638 3.68 19.51 -3.64
C ALA A 638 3.33 18.84 -2.30
N GLU A 639 4.26 18.78 -1.35
CA GLU A 639 3.98 18.29 -0.02
C GLU A 639 2.98 19.18 0.73
N ASP A 640 3.09 20.52 0.63
CA ASP A 640 2.10 21.46 1.18
C ASP A 640 0.69 21.16 0.65
N LEU A 641 0.55 20.97 -0.65
CA LEU A 641 -0.74 20.68 -1.28
C LEU A 641 -1.29 19.30 -0.84
N LEU A 642 -0.43 18.29 -0.79
CA LEU A 642 -0.76 16.94 -0.30
C LEU A 642 -1.26 16.99 1.15
N MET A 643 -0.48 17.59 2.03
CA MET A 643 -0.75 17.63 3.46
C MET A 643 -1.95 18.51 3.81
N SER A 644 -2.26 19.52 2.99
CA SER A 644 -3.45 20.38 3.17
C SER A 644 -4.76 19.61 3.05
N THR A 645 -4.78 18.49 2.34
CA THR A 645 -5.97 17.64 2.21
C THR A 645 -6.40 16.96 3.52
N GLY A 646 -5.45 16.79 4.46
CA GLY A 646 -5.60 15.99 5.67
C GLY A 646 -5.72 14.48 5.41
N CYS A 647 -5.63 14.03 4.14
CA CYS A 647 -5.76 12.62 3.80
C CYS A 647 -4.56 11.78 4.25
N ILE A 648 -3.41 12.39 4.45
CA ILE A 648 -2.20 11.74 4.92
C ILE A 648 -1.93 12.16 6.37
N CYS A 649 -1.90 11.19 7.27
CA CYS A 649 -1.57 11.38 8.68
C CYS A 649 -0.27 10.66 9.03
N PRO A 650 0.89 11.28 8.88
CA PRO A 650 2.16 10.69 9.29
C PRO A 650 2.14 10.38 10.78
N LEU A 651 2.59 9.19 11.15
CA LEU A 651 2.70 8.78 12.55
C LEU A 651 4.15 8.74 13.02
N TYR A 652 5.02 8.03 12.25
CA TYR A 652 6.45 7.99 12.56
C TYR A 652 7.31 7.74 11.32
N PHE A 653 8.57 8.17 11.37
CA PHE A 653 9.60 7.76 10.45
C PHE A 653 10.15 6.41 10.89
N TYR A 654 10.33 5.52 9.90
CA TYR A 654 10.72 4.15 10.13
C TYR A 654 12.14 3.99 10.70
N THR A 655 12.31 2.94 11.47
CA THR A 655 13.54 2.20 11.67
C THR A 655 13.30 0.76 11.25
N ASP A 656 14.35 0.01 10.98
CA ASP A 656 14.31 -1.39 10.56
C ASP A 656 14.84 -2.29 11.71
N PRO A 657 13.98 -2.76 12.64
CA PRO A 657 14.34 -3.70 13.68
C PRO A 657 14.25 -5.13 13.14
N TYR A 658 15.37 -5.84 13.12
CA TYR A 658 15.44 -7.24 12.73
C TYR A 658 16.42 -8.02 13.61
N MET A 659 16.35 -9.36 13.58
CA MET A 659 17.35 -10.21 14.20
C MET A 659 18.19 -10.93 13.16
N LEU A 660 19.50 -10.96 13.37
CA LEU A 660 20.48 -11.64 12.53
C LEU A 660 21.42 -12.46 13.39
N ASP A 661 21.44 -13.79 13.17
CA ASP A 661 22.33 -14.69 13.89
C ASP A 661 23.80 -14.32 13.68
N SER A 662 24.57 -14.32 14.75
CA SER A 662 25.97 -13.89 14.73
C SER A 662 26.90 -14.78 13.88
N SER A 663 26.44 -15.97 13.47
CA SER A 663 27.16 -16.84 12.51
C SER A 663 27.07 -16.35 11.06
N VAL A 664 26.07 -15.53 10.71
CA VAL A 664 25.90 -15.01 9.35
C VAL A 664 26.89 -13.88 9.09
N LYS A 665 27.72 -14.01 8.08
CA LYS A 665 28.71 -12.99 7.66
C LYS A 665 28.45 -12.58 6.22
N GLY A 666 28.85 -11.35 5.83
CA GLY A 666 28.70 -10.83 4.47
C GLY A 666 27.28 -10.36 4.12
N PHE A 667 26.38 -10.31 5.11
CA PHE A 667 25.05 -9.70 4.98
C PHE A 667 25.16 -8.18 4.93
N PHE A 668 24.35 -7.53 4.12
CA PHE A 668 24.08 -6.10 4.21
C PHE A 668 22.64 -5.77 3.83
N ALA A 669 22.15 -4.65 4.36
CA ALA A 669 20.85 -4.07 4.03
C ALA A 669 21.02 -2.62 3.57
N ASN A 670 20.07 -2.11 2.79
CA ASN A 670 20.05 -0.70 2.43
C ASN A 670 18.90 0.03 3.17
N PRO A 671 18.94 1.36 3.29
CA PRO A 671 17.90 2.12 3.97
C PRO A 671 16.56 2.17 3.20
N LEU A 672 16.50 1.61 1.99
CA LEU A 672 15.29 1.43 1.19
C LEU A 672 14.55 0.12 1.55
N GLY A 673 15.06 -0.64 2.52
CA GLY A 673 14.44 -1.86 3.05
C GLY A 673 14.93 -3.17 2.42
N TYR A 674 15.84 -3.13 1.43
CA TYR A 674 16.32 -4.36 0.79
C TYR A 674 17.42 -5.03 1.62
N LYS A 675 17.36 -6.37 1.68
CA LYS A 675 18.30 -7.23 2.39
C LYS A 675 19.02 -8.15 1.40
N TYR A 676 20.36 -8.18 1.44
CA TYR A 676 21.20 -8.86 0.46
C TYR A 676 21.93 -10.05 1.08
N PHE A 677 21.64 -11.25 0.59
CA PHE A 677 22.13 -12.52 1.12
C PHE A 677 23.14 -13.24 0.22
N MET A 678 23.31 -12.79 -1.02
CA MET A 678 24.10 -13.52 -2.03
C MET A 678 25.58 -13.66 -1.67
N TYR A 679 26.11 -12.79 -0.83
CA TYR A 679 27.51 -12.78 -0.39
C TYR A 679 27.70 -13.35 1.02
N THR A 680 26.65 -13.91 1.61
CA THR A 680 26.69 -14.42 2.98
C THR A 680 27.41 -15.76 3.09
N THR A 681 27.99 -16.01 4.27
CA THR A 681 28.51 -17.31 4.71
C THR A 681 28.01 -17.57 6.13
N ILE A 682 27.89 -18.85 6.49
CA ILE A 682 27.56 -19.26 7.89
C ILE A 682 28.85 -19.81 8.50
N GLU A 683 29.36 -19.22 9.60
CA GLU A 683 30.62 -19.57 10.27
C GLU A 683 30.43 -20.35 11.58
#